data_60ce2be80225931db39d8421c5fe10a0
#
_entry.id   60ce2be80225931db39d8421c5fe10a0
#
_cell.length_a   1.000
_cell.length_b   1.000
_cell.length_c   1.000
_cell.angle_alpha   90.00
_cell.angle_beta   90.00
_cell.angle_gamma   90.00
#
_symmetry.space_group_name_H-M   'P 1'
#
loop_
_entity.id
_entity.type
_entity.pdbx_description
1 polymer ?
#
loop_
_entity_poly.entity_id
_entity_poly.type
_entity_poly.pdbx_seq_one_letter_code
_entity_poly.pdbx_strand_id
1 'polypeptide(L)'
;VDSEQVAITDRNVVIASVPRDKVEAPECQQIEITSTEAGTFATFVGVAPDPEDAAEEDEDSPQTGYDDLRSGFKDPNLRPGIVGVFTDLTGPAPPGLSVSATIDTRFTTRPTAVKLAAMLLAIAATVVAVVALWRLDRLDGHRMRRWIPQRWRRLTSVDVTVTLAFLVWYVIGANSSDDGYILGMARVADEAGYMSNYFRWFGVSEDPFGWYYNVLALMTHVSTASIWIRLPDLVCGFVCWLLLSREVLPRLGPAVAASRPALWAAGLVLLAAWMPFDNGLRPEGQITTGALITYVLIERAITTGRLTPFALAIITAAFTLGIQPTGLIAVAALIAGGRPILRILMRRRAVVGTWPLVAPLLAAGTVILTVVFADQTLATVLEATRIRTAIGPSQEWYTENLRYFYLILPTVDGSLSRRFGFLITALSLFIAMFVMLRRKRIPGVARGPAWRLMGVIFATMFTLMFTPTKWVHHFGLFAAVGAAVAALATVLVSPSVLRWSRNRMTVVTAVLFVLALTFSTTNGWWYVSSYGIPFNNSIPEFGGISVGAVFLGLFVLSALYTAWLHITARRHGEGRGARAITAAPIPLAAGFMVVVFFASMITGIIRQYPTYSNGLANIRALAGGCGLADNVLVEPDANAGFLTPMPGDYGPLGAIGGENPTGFTANGVPEKIVAEAIRVNNPTPGIDHDWEGPFKLSKPGVNGSRIPLPYKLDPTRVPMAGSYVDTGQQQSLLTSAWYVLPPNDEGRPLVVVTAAGTIAGNSVLNSFTDGQTVELEYGRPGPDGLVAAGRVMPYDLGPAPSWRNLRFPRSQIPADATAVRIVAEDKSLSLGDWVAVTPPRVPELQTVQEYVGSTQPVLMDWAVGLAFPCQQPMLHSNGVTQVPRYRITPDYLAKKNDTDSWEDGRNGGLLGISDLLLRANVMATYLSDDWGRDWGSLRKFDTIVDAPPAELELGSAVRSGLWKPGEIRIKA
;
A
#
# COMPACT_ATOMS: atom_id res chain seq x y z
N VAL A 1 24.76 9.06 22.74
CA VAL A 1 25.79 8.97 23.80
C VAL A 1 25.72 7.57 24.36
N ASP A 2 26.78 6.83 24.28
CA ASP A 2 26.89 5.52 24.95
C ASP A 2 27.89 5.60 26.13
N SER A 3 28.25 4.45 26.71
CA SER A 3 29.19 4.45 27.86
C SER A 3 30.61 4.83 27.50
N GLU A 4 30.99 4.79 26.23
CA GLU A 4 32.37 4.96 25.77
C GLU A 4 32.54 6.17 24.84
N GLN A 5 31.50 6.53 24.07
CA GLN A 5 31.60 7.55 23.03
C GLN A 5 30.40 8.53 23.02
N VAL A 6 30.68 9.72 22.54
CA VAL A 6 29.67 10.73 22.16
C VAL A 6 29.64 10.79 20.64
N ALA A 7 28.59 10.30 20.03
CA ALA A 7 28.41 10.34 18.59
C ALA A 7 27.36 11.39 18.19
N ILE A 8 27.66 12.13 17.14
CA ILE A 8 26.73 13.06 16.48
C ILE A 8 26.37 12.45 15.16
N THR A 9 25.07 12.28 14.93
CA THR A 9 24.57 11.66 13.71
C THR A 9 23.60 12.57 12.97
N ASP A 10 23.64 12.53 11.65
CA ASP A 10 22.62 13.11 10.78
C ASP A 10 22.16 12.04 9.79
N ARG A 11 20.86 11.71 9.82
CA ARG A 11 20.25 10.69 8.96
C ARG A 11 21.02 9.36 8.93
N ASN A 12 21.39 8.84 10.08
CA ASN A 12 22.15 7.60 10.21
C ASN A 12 23.60 7.67 9.70
N VAL A 13 24.09 8.84 9.39
CA VAL A 13 25.50 9.07 9.10
C VAL A 13 26.16 9.64 10.35
N VAL A 14 27.19 8.99 10.85
CA VAL A 14 27.97 9.52 11.95
C VAL A 14 28.76 10.72 11.45
N ILE A 15 28.44 11.93 11.96
CA ILE A 15 29.15 13.17 11.63
C ILE A 15 30.46 13.22 12.40
N ALA A 16 30.38 12.87 13.67
CA ALA A 16 31.53 12.83 14.56
C ALA A 16 31.31 11.76 15.65
N SER A 17 32.36 11.08 16.04
CA SER A 17 32.38 10.20 17.20
C SER A 17 33.62 10.48 18.00
N VAL A 18 33.46 10.80 19.27
CA VAL A 18 34.56 11.24 20.16
C VAL A 18 34.46 10.46 21.47
N PRO A 19 35.57 9.95 22.03
CA PRO A 19 35.58 9.31 23.34
C PRO A 19 34.93 10.19 24.41
N ARG A 20 34.10 9.57 25.23
CA ARG A 20 33.28 10.30 26.24
C ARG A 20 34.15 11.05 27.25
N ASP A 21 35.26 10.48 27.65
CA ASP A 21 36.22 11.09 28.56
C ASP A 21 36.79 12.42 28.05
N LYS A 22 36.98 12.54 26.72
CA LYS A 22 37.39 13.80 26.09
C LYS A 22 36.29 14.88 26.11
N VAL A 23 35.05 14.48 26.00
CA VAL A 23 33.90 15.40 26.02
C VAL A 23 33.53 15.79 27.44
N GLU A 24 33.73 14.93 28.43
CA GLU A 24 33.51 15.19 29.84
C GLU A 24 34.71 15.91 30.50
N ALA A 25 35.84 16.02 29.81
CA ALA A 25 36.99 16.74 30.29
C ALA A 25 36.73 18.25 30.41
N PRO A 26 37.29 18.94 31.41
CA PRO A 26 37.07 20.37 31.60
C PRO A 26 37.51 21.28 30.43
N GLU A 27 38.36 20.78 29.58
CA GLU A 27 38.86 21.41 28.37
C GLU A 27 37.76 21.55 27.29
N CYS A 28 36.81 20.59 27.21
CA CYS A 28 35.68 20.67 26.29
C CYS A 28 34.66 21.71 26.78
N GLN A 29 34.68 22.86 26.15
CA GLN A 29 33.84 23.99 26.57
C GLN A 29 32.44 23.92 25.97
N GLN A 30 32.31 23.47 24.70
CA GLN A 30 31.05 23.33 24.02
C GLN A 30 31.19 22.42 22.78
N ILE A 31 30.07 21.89 22.33
CA ILE A 31 29.97 21.20 21.05
C ILE A 31 29.20 22.13 20.11
N GLU A 32 29.84 22.58 19.04
CA GLU A 32 29.20 23.40 18.01
C GLU A 32 28.88 22.56 16.77
N ILE A 33 27.61 22.51 16.38
CA ILE A 33 27.17 21.83 15.17
C ILE A 33 26.77 22.88 14.15
N THR A 34 27.47 22.88 13.02
CA THR A 34 27.20 23.80 11.91
C THR A 34 26.71 23.00 10.69
N SER A 35 25.58 23.41 10.11
CA SER A 35 25.08 22.83 8.85
C SER A 35 24.81 23.97 7.86
N THR A 36 25.62 24.03 6.84
CA THR A 36 25.59 25.09 5.82
C THR A 36 25.64 24.49 4.40
N GLU A 37 25.71 25.35 3.39
CA GLU A 37 25.97 24.90 2.01
C GLU A 37 27.35 24.25 1.83
N ALA A 38 28.28 24.52 2.73
CA ALA A 38 29.61 23.93 2.68
C ALA A 38 29.68 22.52 3.30
N GLY A 39 28.63 22.10 3.98
CA GLY A 39 28.53 20.77 4.61
C GLY A 39 27.99 20.87 6.05
N THR A 40 27.98 19.71 6.72
CA THR A 40 27.59 19.57 8.12
C THR A 40 28.78 19.12 8.94
N PHE A 41 29.13 19.90 9.99
CA PHE A 41 30.31 19.69 10.81
C PHE A 41 29.97 19.81 12.29
N ALA A 42 30.65 19.03 13.10
CA ALA A 42 30.67 19.15 14.55
C ALA A 42 32.07 19.56 15.00
N THR A 43 32.18 20.61 15.83
CA THR A 43 33.42 21.10 16.41
C THR A 43 33.32 20.95 17.93
N PHE A 44 34.29 20.29 18.52
CA PHE A 44 34.43 20.16 19.97
C PHE A 44 35.42 21.19 20.45
N VAL A 45 34.90 22.34 20.87
CA VAL A 45 35.70 23.51 21.27
C VAL A 45 36.49 23.20 22.54
N GLY A 46 37.81 23.34 22.47
CA GLY A 46 38.74 23.04 23.54
C GLY A 46 39.28 21.61 23.54
N VAL A 47 38.86 20.79 22.60
CA VAL A 47 39.38 19.41 22.42
C VAL A 47 40.34 19.38 21.24
N ALA A 48 41.60 19.05 21.50
CA ALA A 48 42.58 18.93 20.42
C ALA A 48 42.38 17.65 19.61
N PRO A 49 42.58 17.69 18.27
CA PRO A 49 42.55 16.51 17.43
C PRO A 49 43.69 15.52 17.79
N ASP A 50 43.44 14.21 17.64
CA ASP A 50 44.48 13.21 17.87
C ASP A 50 45.56 13.30 16.79
N PRO A 51 46.86 13.16 17.16
CA PRO A 51 47.95 13.20 16.19
C PRO A 51 47.91 12.10 15.13
N GLU A 52 47.25 10.97 15.43
CA GLU A 52 47.07 9.84 14.48
C GLU A 52 45.99 10.14 13.45
N ASP A 53 44.92 10.85 13.82
CA ASP A 53 43.83 11.25 12.92
C ASP A 53 44.24 12.37 11.94
N ALA A 54 45.29 13.14 12.31
CA ALA A 54 45.85 14.18 11.45
C ALA A 54 46.71 13.63 10.29
N ALA A 55 47.00 12.34 10.26
CA ALA A 55 47.87 11.71 9.26
C ALA A 55 47.10 10.99 8.12
N GLU A 56 45.82 10.75 8.24
CA GLU A 56 44.97 10.20 7.17
C GLU A 56 44.22 11.35 6.50
N GLU A 57 44.87 12.06 5.58
CA GLU A 57 44.28 13.05 4.70
C GLU A 57 43.48 12.34 3.58
N ASP A 58 42.24 12.00 3.84
CA ASP A 58 41.26 11.87 2.77
C ASP A 58 40.84 13.28 2.31
N GLU A 59 40.80 13.54 0.99
CA GLU A 59 40.43 14.83 0.39
C GLU A 59 39.07 15.35 0.88
N ASP A 60 38.24 14.50 1.48
CA ASP A 60 36.91 14.82 2.02
C ASP A 60 36.91 15.12 3.53
N SER A 61 38.00 14.94 4.25
CA SER A 61 38.10 15.19 5.70
C SER A 61 38.57 16.65 6.00
N PRO A 62 37.84 17.42 6.79
CA PRO A 62 38.13 18.85 6.98
C PRO A 62 39.07 19.16 8.16
N GLN A 63 39.90 18.26 8.61
CA GLN A 63 40.67 18.41 9.87
C GLN A 63 41.92 19.34 9.80
N THR A 64 42.35 19.74 8.61
CA THR A 64 43.52 20.59 8.47
C THR A 64 43.21 22.05 8.76
N GLY A 65 43.81 22.61 9.84
CA GLY A 65 43.83 24.04 10.13
C GLY A 65 42.92 24.52 11.26
N TYR A 66 42.41 23.64 12.11
CA TYR A 66 41.61 24.01 13.28
C TYR A 66 42.37 23.57 14.58
N ASP A 67 42.38 24.44 15.56
CA ASP A 67 42.93 24.15 16.88
C ASP A 67 42.02 23.18 17.68
N ASP A 68 40.76 23.14 17.36
CA ASP A 68 39.73 22.29 17.98
C ASP A 68 39.39 21.08 17.09
N LEU A 69 39.09 19.95 17.73
CA LEU A 69 38.60 18.75 17.05
C LEU A 69 37.32 19.06 16.27
N ARG A 70 37.39 18.92 14.93
CA ARG A 70 36.30 19.16 14.01
C ARG A 70 36.17 17.97 13.07
N SER A 71 34.99 17.38 13.04
CA SER A 71 34.65 16.32 12.13
C SER A 71 33.34 16.60 11.39
N GLY A 72 33.13 15.99 10.22
CA GLY A 72 31.92 16.20 9.44
C GLY A 72 32.10 15.88 7.96
N PHE A 73 31.15 16.27 7.20
CA PHE A 73 31.10 16.02 5.76
C PHE A 73 30.93 17.33 4.98
N LYS A 74 31.68 17.49 3.92
CA LYS A 74 31.51 18.57 2.91
C LYS A 74 30.30 18.31 1.99
N ASP A 75 29.58 17.18 2.18
CA ASP A 75 28.43 16.85 1.38
C ASP A 75 27.23 17.75 1.73
N PRO A 76 26.79 18.62 0.83
CA PRO A 76 25.65 19.48 1.05
C PRO A 76 24.33 18.72 1.16
N ASN A 77 24.29 17.42 0.85
CA ASN A 77 23.10 16.59 0.95
C ASN A 77 22.90 16.02 2.38
N LEU A 78 23.88 16.11 3.25
CA LEU A 78 23.78 15.74 4.68
C LEU A 78 23.21 16.86 5.56
N ARG A 79 22.54 17.83 5.00
CA ARG A 79 21.86 18.84 5.79
C ARG A 79 20.64 18.25 6.46
N PRO A 80 20.45 18.45 7.80
CA PRO A 80 19.29 17.96 8.50
C PRO A 80 17.97 18.37 7.83
N GLY A 81 17.08 17.41 7.66
CA GLY A 81 15.72 17.65 7.21
C GLY A 81 14.79 18.00 8.39
N ILE A 82 13.48 17.99 8.12
CA ILE A 82 12.48 18.14 9.17
C ILE A 82 12.34 16.82 9.91
N VAL A 83 12.54 16.87 11.23
CA VAL A 83 12.37 15.73 12.12
C VAL A 83 11.96 16.20 13.49
N GLY A 84 11.46 15.28 14.32
CA GLY A 84 11.29 15.55 15.74
C GLY A 84 12.66 15.84 16.40
N VAL A 85 12.65 16.64 17.42
CA VAL A 85 13.82 16.81 18.27
C VAL A 85 13.69 15.81 19.42
N PHE A 86 14.67 14.90 19.51
CA PHE A 86 14.74 13.88 20.55
C PHE A 86 16.00 14.12 21.37
N THR A 87 15.98 13.78 22.65
CA THR A 87 17.13 13.93 23.53
C THR A 87 17.26 12.73 24.47
N ASP A 88 18.47 12.29 24.71
CA ASP A 88 18.84 11.23 25.66
C ASP A 88 19.12 11.74 27.07
N LEU A 89 18.99 13.04 27.31
CA LEU A 89 19.26 13.64 28.62
C LEU A 89 18.26 13.11 29.65
N THR A 90 18.77 12.57 30.75
CA THR A 90 17.97 12.10 31.88
C THR A 90 17.84 13.20 32.91
N GLY A 91 16.62 13.48 33.35
CA GLY A 91 16.33 14.50 34.38
C GLY A 91 16.23 15.93 33.82
N PRO A 92 16.26 16.96 34.66
CA PRO A 92 16.21 18.35 34.24
C PRO A 92 17.44 18.73 33.44
N ALA A 93 17.26 19.57 32.43
CA ALA A 93 18.36 20.06 31.60
C ALA A 93 19.45 20.67 32.49
N PRO A 94 20.74 20.39 32.25
CA PRO A 94 21.83 21.04 32.99
C PRO A 94 21.74 22.56 32.89
N PRO A 95 22.09 23.30 33.95
CA PRO A 95 22.08 24.74 33.90
C PRO A 95 22.93 25.28 32.75
N GLY A 96 22.37 26.14 31.91
CA GLY A 96 23.06 26.74 30.76
C GLY A 96 22.92 25.95 29.47
N LEU A 97 22.36 24.73 29.48
CA LEU A 97 22.06 24.00 28.24
C LEU A 97 20.78 24.55 27.58
N SER A 98 20.93 25.09 26.40
CA SER A 98 19.80 25.41 25.53
C SER A 98 20.08 24.92 24.12
N VAL A 99 19.08 24.32 23.49
CA VAL A 99 19.13 23.90 22.09
C VAL A 99 18.01 24.59 21.34
N SER A 100 18.36 25.33 20.29
CA SER A 100 17.39 25.95 19.41
C SER A 100 17.66 25.55 17.96
N ALA A 101 16.63 25.27 17.22
CA ALA A 101 16.72 24.95 15.80
C ALA A 101 15.69 25.76 15.01
N THR A 102 16.15 26.38 13.91
CA THR A 102 15.24 27.01 12.95
C THR A 102 14.74 25.96 11.97
N ILE A 103 13.48 25.60 12.06
CA ILE A 103 12.86 24.57 11.25
C ILE A 103 12.47 25.11 9.88
N ASP A 104 12.69 24.34 8.84
CA ASP A 104 12.25 24.67 7.48
C ASP A 104 10.75 24.42 7.32
N THR A 105 9.97 25.49 7.43
CA THR A 105 8.51 25.48 7.31
C THR A 105 8.02 25.97 5.94
N ARG A 106 8.86 25.85 4.91
CA ARG A 106 8.56 26.40 3.56
C ARG A 106 7.24 25.95 2.98
N PHE A 107 6.76 24.75 3.33
CA PHE A 107 5.50 24.21 2.82
C PHE A 107 4.29 24.61 3.66
N THR A 108 4.48 25.04 4.90
CA THR A 108 3.40 25.56 5.76
C THR A 108 3.07 26.99 5.38
N THR A 109 2.38 27.17 4.26
CA THR A 109 2.05 28.51 3.72
C THR A 109 0.54 28.72 3.63
N ARG A 110 0.12 29.98 3.74
CA ARG A 110 -1.28 30.38 3.57
C ARG A 110 -1.37 31.55 2.59
N PRO A 111 -2.44 31.64 1.80
CA PRO A 111 -2.60 32.74 0.87
C PRO A 111 -2.79 34.05 1.64
N THR A 112 -2.08 35.12 1.22
CA THR A 112 -2.38 36.48 1.68
C THR A 112 -3.75 36.92 1.21
N ALA A 113 -4.34 37.96 1.84
CA ALA A 113 -5.64 38.50 1.43
C ALA A 113 -5.67 38.93 -0.05
N VAL A 114 -4.55 39.48 -0.55
CA VAL A 114 -4.40 39.86 -1.97
C VAL A 114 -4.42 38.64 -2.88
N LYS A 115 -3.68 37.58 -2.53
CA LYS A 115 -3.65 36.31 -3.29
C LYS A 115 -5.03 35.68 -3.29
N LEU A 116 -5.70 35.61 -2.15
CA LEU A 116 -7.05 35.04 -2.02
C LEU A 116 -8.04 35.83 -2.87
N ALA A 117 -8.03 37.18 -2.82
CA ALA A 117 -8.88 38.00 -3.64
C ALA A 117 -8.65 37.77 -5.15
N ALA A 118 -7.37 37.66 -5.57
CA ALA A 118 -7.00 37.37 -6.95
C ALA A 118 -7.52 36.00 -7.41
N MET A 119 -7.43 34.96 -6.56
CA MET A 119 -7.95 33.62 -6.84
C MET A 119 -9.47 33.61 -6.99
N LEU A 120 -10.18 34.26 -6.07
CA LEU A 120 -11.66 34.41 -6.15
C LEU A 120 -12.08 35.17 -7.41
N LEU A 121 -11.33 36.24 -7.75
CA LEU A 121 -11.57 36.99 -8.97
C LEU A 121 -11.34 36.16 -10.24
N ALA A 122 -10.29 35.32 -10.25
CA ALA A 122 -9.99 34.42 -11.37
C ALA A 122 -11.10 33.37 -11.56
N ILE A 123 -11.61 32.80 -10.48
CA ILE A 123 -12.74 31.87 -10.52
C ILE A 123 -13.99 32.57 -11.05
N ALA A 124 -14.33 33.73 -10.50
CA ALA A 124 -15.48 34.51 -10.93
C ALA A 124 -15.38 34.94 -12.42
N ALA A 125 -14.22 35.39 -12.85
CA ALA A 125 -13.95 35.74 -14.25
C ALA A 125 -14.09 34.52 -15.18
N THR A 126 -13.65 33.36 -14.76
CA THR A 126 -13.81 32.11 -15.53
C THR A 126 -15.28 31.74 -15.66
N VAL A 127 -16.07 31.85 -14.58
CA VAL A 127 -17.52 31.61 -14.62
C VAL A 127 -18.18 32.58 -15.59
N VAL A 128 -17.87 33.88 -15.50
CA VAL A 128 -18.38 34.90 -16.43
C VAL A 128 -18.00 34.59 -17.86
N ALA A 129 -16.74 34.17 -18.12
CA ALA A 129 -16.25 33.83 -19.44
C ALA A 129 -17.00 32.62 -20.04
N VAL A 130 -17.26 31.59 -19.25
CA VAL A 130 -18.02 30.40 -19.68
C VAL A 130 -19.48 30.75 -19.93
N VAL A 131 -20.10 31.59 -19.06
CA VAL A 131 -21.47 32.08 -19.27
C VAL A 131 -21.58 32.96 -20.53
N ALA A 132 -20.59 33.83 -20.78
CA ALA A 132 -20.53 34.65 -22.00
C ALA A 132 -20.42 33.75 -23.25
N LEU A 133 -19.56 32.71 -23.21
CA LEU A 133 -19.43 31.71 -24.29
C LEU A 133 -20.75 30.95 -24.50
N TRP A 134 -21.43 30.59 -23.41
CA TRP A 134 -22.77 29.97 -23.50
C TRP A 134 -23.81 30.90 -24.15
N ARG A 135 -23.77 32.19 -23.86
CA ARG A 135 -24.64 33.20 -24.56
C ARG A 135 -24.33 33.29 -26.05
N LEU A 136 -23.02 33.29 -26.40
CA LEU A 136 -22.59 33.25 -27.81
C LEU A 136 -23.07 31.99 -28.53
N ASP A 137 -23.00 30.83 -27.87
CA ASP A 137 -23.51 29.56 -28.42
C ASP A 137 -25.01 29.61 -28.71
N ARG A 138 -25.79 30.46 -27.98
CA ARG A 138 -27.26 30.59 -28.17
C ARG A 138 -27.67 31.50 -29.33
N LEU A 139 -26.74 32.29 -29.87
CA LEU A 139 -27.03 33.14 -31.06
C LEU A 139 -27.39 32.30 -32.29
N ASP A 140 -27.10 31.00 -32.31
CA ASP A 140 -27.49 30.06 -33.40
C ASP A 140 -28.99 29.79 -33.47
N GLY A 141 -29.83 30.35 -32.56
CA GLY A 141 -31.28 30.13 -32.49
C GLY A 141 -31.71 28.74 -31.98
N HIS A 142 -30.75 27.81 -31.76
CA HIS A 142 -31.07 26.47 -31.32
C HIS A 142 -31.29 26.42 -29.81
N ARG A 143 -32.51 26.14 -29.36
CA ARG A 143 -32.82 25.91 -27.93
C ARG A 143 -32.50 24.46 -27.58
N MET A 144 -31.74 24.24 -26.47
CA MET A 144 -31.64 22.91 -25.90
C MET A 144 -33.01 22.48 -25.37
N ARG A 145 -33.58 21.41 -25.95
CA ARG A 145 -34.94 20.99 -25.65
C ARG A 145 -35.07 20.34 -24.25
N ARG A 146 -34.05 19.69 -23.74
CA ARG A 146 -34.03 19.06 -22.40
C ARG A 146 -32.60 18.82 -21.95
N TRP A 147 -32.28 19.09 -20.68
CA TRP A 147 -30.98 18.80 -20.06
C TRP A 147 -30.74 17.29 -19.92
N ILE A 148 -31.78 16.53 -19.52
CA ILE A 148 -31.74 15.09 -19.33
C ILE A 148 -32.67 14.43 -20.37
N PRO A 149 -32.13 13.71 -21.36
CA PRO A 149 -32.94 12.97 -22.34
C PRO A 149 -33.78 11.88 -21.67
N GLN A 150 -34.92 11.51 -22.26
CA GLN A 150 -35.80 10.44 -21.73
C GLN A 150 -35.10 9.09 -21.59
N ARG A 151 -34.13 8.81 -22.45
CA ARG A 151 -33.32 7.56 -22.40
C ARG A 151 -32.60 7.37 -21.05
N TRP A 152 -32.28 8.45 -20.32
CA TRP A 152 -31.61 8.37 -19.01
C TRP A 152 -32.52 7.75 -17.94
N ARG A 153 -33.84 7.81 -18.11
CA ARG A 153 -34.81 7.27 -17.15
C ARG A 153 -35.15 5.78 -17.39
N ARG A 154 -34.69 5.17 -18.48
CA ARG A 154 -34.96 3.77 -18.77
C ARG A 154 -33.93 2.88 -18.07
N LEU A 155 -34.39 2.13 -17.09
CA LEU A 155 -33.59 1.09 -16.44
C LEU A 155 -33.62 -0.20 -17.25
N THR A 156 -32.48 -0.88 -17.31
CA THR A 156 -32.29 -2.19 -17.94
C THR A 156 -31.80 -3.20 -16.89
N SER A 157 -31.90 -4.50 -17.20
CA SER A 157 -31.31 -5.53 -16.31
C SER A 157 -29.83 -5.35 -16.09
N VAL A 158 -29.08 -4.84 -17.09
CA VAL A 158 -27.66 -4.56 -16.96
C VAL A 158 -27.40 -3.43 -15.96
N ASP A 159 -28.25 -2.39 -15.93
CA ASP A 159 -28.14 -1.32 -14.94
C ASP A 159 -28.26 -1.85 -13.52
N VAL A 160 -29.27 -2.72 -13.29
CA VAL A 160 -29.48 -3.36 -11.98
C VAL A 160 -28.26 -4.22 -11.60
N THR A 161 -27.80 -5.07 -12.52
CA THR A 161 -26.67 -5.96 -12.28
C THR A 161 -25.38 -5.17 -11.95
N VAL A 162 -25.06 -4.15 -12.77
CA VAL A 162 -23.85 -3.33 -12.55
C VAL A 162 -23.95 -2.55 -11.25
N THR A 163 -25.11 -1.97 -10.93
CA THR A 163 -25.33 -1.24 -9.68
C THR A 163 -25.17 -2.15 -8.46
N LEU A 164 -25.82 -3.32 -8.47
CA LEU A 164 -25.70 -4.29 -7.38
C LEU A 164 -24.27 -4.81 -7.26
N ALA A 165 -23.59 -5.11 -8.37
CA ALA A 165 -22.20 -5.54 -8.36
C ALA A 165 -21.28 -4.47 -7.72
N PHE A 166 -21.44 -3.20 -8.07
CA PHE A 166 -20.70 -2.11 -7.43
C PHE A 166 -20.98 -2.01 -5.92
N LEU A 167 -22.25 -2.06 -5.51
CA LEU A 167 -22.62 -1.97 -4.09
C LEU A 167 -22.06 -3.13 -3.27
N VAL A 168 -22.19 -4.37 -3.77
CA VAL A 168 -21.66 -5.54 -3.08
C VAL A 168 -20.12 -5.49 -3.06
N TRP A 169 -19.48 -5.17 -4.18
CA TRP A 169 -18.03 -5.05 -4.25
C TRP A 169 -17.47 -3.94 -3.34
N TYR A 170 -18.17 -2.84 -3.22
CA TYR A 170 -17.81 -1.75 -2.32
C TYR A 170 -17.68 -2.21 -0.86
N VAL A 171 -18.55 -3.14 -0.44
CA VAL A 171 -18.51 -3.70 0.92
C VAL A 171 -17.43 -4.77 1.06
N ILE A 172 -17.36 -5.74 0.12
CA ILE A 172 -16.53 -6.94 0.27
C ILE A 172 -15.21 -6.89 -0.50
N GLY A 173 -15.08 -5.96 -1.45
CA GLY A 173 -13.96 -5.93 -2.40
C GLY A 173 -12.65 -5.51 -1.78
N ALA A 174 -11.59 -5.85 -2.51
CA ALA A 174 -10.22 -5.56 -2.14
C ALA A 174 -9.89 -4.06 -2.21
N ASN A 175 -8.95 -3.65 -1.38
CA ASN A 175 -8.32 -2.35 -1.36
C ASN A 175 -6.88 -2.46 -1.87
N SER A 176 -6.17 -1.34 -1.94
CA SER A 176 -4.74 -1.24 -2.23
C SER A 176 -3.97 -0.88 -0.95
N SER A 177 -2.70 -1.26 -0.85
CA SER A 177 -1.83 -0.80 0.24
C SER A 177 -1.69 0.73 0.23
N ASP A 178 -1.62 1.33 -0.95
CA ASP A 178 -1.53 2.80 -1.12
C ASP A 178 -2.76 3.56 -0.60
N ASP A 179 -3.87 2.90 -0.33
CA ASP A 179 -5.03 3.54 0.30
C ASP A 179 -4.71 4.02 1.72
N GLY A 180 -3.88 3.27 2.46
CA GLY A 180 -3.38 3.70 3.76
C GLY A 180 -2.42 4.90 3.67
N TYR A 181 -1.56 4.93 2.64
CA TYR A 181 -0.71 6.08 2.33
C TYR A 181 -1.53 7.37 2.13
N ILE A 182 -2.56 7.29 1.30
CA ILE A 182 -3.42 8.44 0.98
C ILE A 182 -4.23 8.85 2.23
N LEU A 183 -4.79 7.89 2.96
CA LEU A 183 -5.53 8.17 4.19
C LEU A 183 -4.64 8.78 5.27
N GLY A 184 -3.42 8.26 5.44
CA GLY A 184 -2.44 8.80 6.39
C GLY A 184 -2.15 10.28 6.14
N MET A 185 -1.84 10.65 4.89
CA MET A 185 -1.65 12.05 4.51
C MET A 185 -2.91 12.91 4.76
N ALA A 186 -4.08 12.40 4.38
CA ALA A 186 -5.34 13.12 4.56
C ALA A 186 -5.67 13.38 6.05
N ARG A 187 -5.33 12.43 6.94
CA ARG A 187 -5.57 12.55 8.39
C ARG A 187 -4.65 13.56 9.08
N VAL A 188 -3.45 13.74 8.57
CA VAL A 188 -2.47 14.67 9.16
C VAL A 188 -2.47 16.06 8.53
N ALA A 189 -3.16 16.25 7.41
CA ALA A 189 -3.10 17.47 6.60
C ALA A 189 -3.51 18.74 7.35
N ASP A 190 -4.52 18.67 8.20
CA ASP A 190 -5.00 19.83 8.95
C ASP A 190 -3.97 20.34 9.95
N GLU A 191 -3.34 19.43 10.70
CA GLU A 191 -2.31 19.79 11.68
C GLU A 191 -1.02 20.24 10.98
N ALA A 192 -0.63 19.56 9.90
CA ALA A 192 0.50 19.95 9.07
C ALA A 192 0.32 21.33 8.40
N GLY A 193 -0.93 21.73 8.14
CA GLY A 193 -1.28 22.98 7.47
C GLY A 193 -1.15 22.92 5.94
N TYR A 194 -0.85 21.76 5.37
CA TYR A 194 -0.79 21.48 3.92
C TYR A 194 -0.89 19.97 3.68
N MET A 195 -1.12 19.53 2.44
CA MET A 195 -1.11 18.12 2.08
C MET A 195 0.34 17.62 1.99
N SER A 196 0.83 17.12 3.10
CA SER A 196 2.22 16.69 3.29
C SER A 196 2.38 15.22 3.05
N ASN A 197 3.47 14.83 2.38
CA ASN A 197 3.86 13.44 2.26
C ASN A 197 4.83 13.05 3.38
N TYR A 198 4.33 12.65 4.53
CA TYR A 198 5.19 12.34 5.67
C TYR A 198 5.80 10.93 5.66
N PHE A 199 5.31 10.04 4.79
CA PHE A 199 5.89 8.69 4.67
C PHE A 199 7.25 8.67 3.98
N ARG A 200 7.49 9.65 3.09
CA ARG A 200 8.73 9.79 2.31
C ARG A 200 8.90 11.22 1.79
N TRP A 201 9.97 11.46 1.03
CA TRP A 201 10.24 12.73 0.36
C TRP A 201 10.35 13.92 1.30
N PHE A 202 10.81 13.69 2.55
CA PHE A 202 11.01 14.73 3.54
C PHE A 202 9.77 15.59 3.82
N GLY A 203 8.58 14.99 3.76
CA GLY A 203 7.34 15.69 4.04
C GLY A 203 7.00 16.82 3.08
N VAL A 204 7.51 16.81 1.84
CA VAL A 204 7.17 17.86 0.86
C VAL A 204 5.69 17.86 0.51
N SER A 205 5.19 19.00 0.02
CA SER A 205 3.82 19.13 -0.45
C SER A 205 3.52 18.20 -1.65
N GLU A 206 2.31 17.66 -1.72
CA GLU A 206 1.82 16.88 -2.87
C GLU A 206 1.59 17.75 -4.13
N ASP A 207 1.51 19.08 -4.00
CA ASP A 207 1.34 19.97 -5.13
C ASP A 207 2.47 19.84 -6.19
N PRO A 208 2.15 20.01 -7.47
CA PRO A 208 0.92 20.55 -8.10
C PRO A 208 -0.21 19.55 -8.29
N PHE A 209 -0.09 18.34 -7.75
CA PHE A 209 -1.08 17.28 -7.86
C PHE A 209 -1.77 17.08 -6.50
N GLY A 210 -2.81 16.23 -6.47
CA GLY A 210 -3.35 15.79 -5.19
C GLY A 210 -4.47 16.66 -4.61
N TRP A 211 -5.05 17.63 -5.33
CA TRP A 211 -6.22 18.38 -4.83
C TRP A 211 -7.35 17.45 -4.37
N TYR A 212 -7.45 16.24 -4.94
CA TYR A 212 -8.41 15.23 -4.53
C TYR A 212 -8.16 14.75 -3.09
N TYR A 213 -6.91 14.70 -2.65
CA TYR A 213 -6.56 14.31 -1.28
C TYR A 213 -7.08 15.34 -0.25
N ASN A 214 -7.17 16.63 -0.61
CA ASN A 214 -7.81 17.63 0.22
C ASN A 214 -9.32 17.36 0.40
N VAL A 215 -9.99 16.77 -0.61
CA VAL A 215 -11.38 16.32 -0.46
C VAL A 215 -11.45 15.16 0.53
N LEU A 216 -10.51 14.23 0.48
CA LEU A 216 -10.44 13.13 1.46
C LEU A 216 -10.14 13.66 2.87
N ALA A 217 -9.24 14.64 3.02
CA ALA A 217 -8.98 15.30 4.30
C ALA A 217 -10.26 15.91 4.91
N LEU A 218 -11.08 16.59 4.11
CA LEU A 218 -12.40 17.07 4.56
C LEU A 218 -13.34 15.93 4.98
N MET A 219 -13.27 14.78 4.31
CA MET A 219 -14.08 13.61 4.65
C MET A 219 -13.66 12.96 5.96
N THR A 220 -12.38 13.03 6.33
CA THR A 220 -11.87 12.48 7.60
C THR A 220 -12.49 13.17 8.83
N HIS A 221 -12.96 14.40 8.72
CA HIS A 221 -13.68 15.08 9.79
C HIS A 221 -15.03 14.42 10.14
N VAL A 222 -15.59 13.64 9.21
CA VAL A 222 -16.82 12.89 9.46
C VAL A 222 -16.51 11.49 9.96
N SER A 223 -15.61 10.78 9.28
CA SER A 223 -15.16 9.44 9.67
C SER A 223 -13.92 9.02 8.89
N THR A 224 -13.08 8.22 9.52
CA THR A 224 -11.91 7.56 8.90
C THR A 224 -12.21 6.12 8.47
N ALA A 225 -13.44 5.64 8.71
CA ALA A 225 -13.84 4.29 8.35
C ALA A 225 -13.74 4.05 6.83
N SER A 226 -13.18 2.90 6.46
CA SER A 226 -12.95 2.51 5.06
C SER A 226 -14.21 2.64 4.20
N ILE A 227 -15.37 2.23 4.74
CA ILE A 227 -16.64 2.32 4.00
C ILE A 227 -17.10 3.77 3.76
N TRP A 228 -16.68 4.74 4.56
CA TRP A 228 -16.99 6.15 4.36
C TRP A 228 -16.02 6.81 3.40
N ILE A 229 -14.72 6.65 3.68
CA ILE A 229 -13.68 7.41 2.97
C ILE A 229 -13.54 6.99 1.49
N ARG A 230 -13.94 5.75 1.11
CA ARG A 230 -13.94 5.25 -0.27
C ARG A 230 -15.18 5.64 -1.09
N LEU A 231 -16.15 6.36 -0.50
CA LEU A 231 -17.39 6.74 -1.18
C LEU A 231 -17.17 7.48 -2.52
N PRO A 232 -16.17 8.35 -2.70
CA PRO A 232 -15.90 9.00 -3.98
C PRO A 232 -15.69 8.03 -5.14
N ASP A 233 -14.98 6.91 -4.91
CA ASP A 233 -14.75 5.90 -5.95
C ASP A 233 -16.03 5.19 -6.36
N LEU A 234 -16.88 4.83 -5.39
CA LEU A 234 -18.18 4.25 -5.70
C LEU A 234 -19.05 5.19 -6.56
N VAL A 235 -19.08 6.49 -6.20
CA VAL A 235 -19.80 7.52 -6.98
C VAL A 235 -19.22 7.65 -8.38
N CYS A 236 -17.90 7.64 -8.53
CA CYS A 236 -17.22 7.66 -9.81
C CYS A 236 -17.59 6.44 -10.68
N GLY A 237 -17.64 5.25 -10.10
CA GLY A 237 -18.10 4.03 -10.78
C GLY A 237 -19.50 4.16 -11.34
N PHE A 238 -20.43 4.68 -10.54
CA PHE A 238 -21.80 4.94 -11.01
C PHE A 238 -21.87 6.01 -12.10
N VAL A 239 -21.11 7.09 -11.96
CA VAL A 239 -21.04 8.14 -13.00
C VAL A 239 -20.46 7.56 -14.29
N CYS A 240 -19.40 6.78 -14.23
CA CYS A 240 -18.82 6.08 -15.38
C CYS A 240 -19.86 5.19 -16.06
N TRP A 241 -20.58 4.36 -15.31
CA TRP A 241 -21.62 3.51 -15.88
C TRP A 241 -22.75 4.31 -16.55
N LEU A 242 -23.24 5.36 -15.89
CA LEU A 242 -24.31 6.21 -16.45
C LEU A 242 -23.85 6.90 -17.74
N LEU A 243 -22.67 7.49 -17.76
CA LEU A 243 -22.12 8.14 -18.95
C LEU A 243 -21.87 7.14 -20.07
N LEU A 244 -21.29 5.99 -19.74
CA LEU A 244 -21.01 4.92 -20.69
C LEU A 244 -22.31 4.46 -21.37
N SER A 245 -23.29 4.03 -20.58
CA SER A 245 -24.55 3.45 -21.10
C SER A 245 -25.46 4.47 -21.75
N ARG A 246 -25.51 5.71 -21.27
CA ARG A 246 -26.45 6.74 -21.70
C ARG A 246 -25.90 7.74 -22.72
N GLU A 247 -24.59 7.96 -22.73
CA GLU A 247 -23.95 8.97 -23.59
C GLU A 247 -22.98 8.34 -24.60
N VAL A 248 -22.07 7.45 -24.18
CA VAL A 248 -21.02 6.95 -25.04
C VAL A 248 -21.55 5.91 -26.03
N LEU A 249 -22.20 4.84 -25.55
CA LEU A 249 -22.70 3.78 -26.42
C LEU A 249 -23.66 4.28 -27.51
N PRO A 250 -24.63 5.18 -27.23
CA PRO A 250 -25.47 5.75 -28.27
C PRO A 250 -24.72 6.58 -29.32
N ARG A 251 -23.60 7.22 -28.94
CA ARG A 251 -22.76 7.97 -29.90
C ARG A 251 -21.93 7.08 -30.79
N LEU A 252 -21.61 5.87 -30.35
CA LEU A 252 -20.92 4.88 -31.19
C LEU A 252 -21.81 4.33 -32.31
N GLY A 253 -23.12 4.63 -32.28
CA GLY A 253 -24.07 4.37 -33.34
C GLY A 253 -25.25 3.50 -32.94
N PRO A 254 -26.35 3.51 -33.73
CA PRO A 254 -27.56 2.80 -33.38
C PRO A 254 -27.37 1.27 -33.25
N ALA A 255 -26.41 0.67 -33.98
CA ALA A 255 -26.12 -0.76 -33.84
C ALA A 255 -25.52 -1.09 -32.48
N VAL A 256 -24.69 -0.19 -31.90
CA VAL A 256 -24.13 -0.36 -30.57
C VAL A 256 -25.19 -0.09 -29.51
N ALA A 257 -25.96 0.98 -29.67
CA ALA A 257 -27.02 1.39 -28.72
C ALA A 257 -28.13 0.35 -28.58
N ALA A 258 -28.48 -0.37 -29.66
CA ALA A 258 -29.56 -1.37 -29.66
C ALA A 258 -29.07 -2.78 -29.30
N SER A 259 -27.76 -3.02 -29.25
CA SER A 259 -27.19 -4.35 -29.00
C SER A 259 -27.16 -4.68 -27.49
N ARG A 260 -27.99 -5.63 -27.07
CA ARG A 260 -27.94 -6.17 -25.69
C ARG A 260 -26.58 -6.78 -25.35
N PRO A 261 -25.93 -7.62 -26.21
CA PRO A 261 -24.60 -8.12 -25.94
C PRO A 261 -23.55 -7.01 -25.75
N ALA A 262 -23.64 -5.89 -26.50
CA ALA A 262 -22.75 -4.75 -26.34
C ALA A 262 -22.95 -4.03 -25.02
N LEU A 263 -24.20 -3.90 -24.55
CA LEU A 263 -24.49 -3.29 -23.24
C LEU A 263 -23.94 -4.19 -22.10
N TRP A 264 -24.11 -5.51 -22.21
CA TRP A 264 -23.51 -6.46 -21.28
C TRP A 264 -21.98 -6.42 -21.33
N ALA A 265 -21.37 -6.34 -22.51
CA ALA A 265 -19.92 -6.20 -22.64
C ALA A 265 -19.41 -4.93 -21.96
N ALA A 266 -20.10 -3.79 -22.17
CA ALA A 266 -19.75 -2.54 -21.49
C ALA A 266 -19.81 -2.67 -19.97
N GLY A 267 -20.91 -3.24 -19.41
CA GLY A 267 -21.07 -3.38 -17.97
C GLY A 267 -20.08 -4.34 -17.34
N LEU A 268 -19.91 -5.53 -17.94
CA LEU A 268 -19.06 -6.58 -17.38
C LEU A 268 -17.57 -6.25 -17.53
N VAL A 269 -17.13 -5.63 -18.63
CA VAL A 269 -15.75 -5.19 -18.80
C VAL A 269 -15.46 -4.00 -17.90
N LEU A 270 -16.41 -3.05 -17.71
CA LEU A 270 -16.26 -1.99 -16.73
C LEU A 270 -16.04 -2.58 -15.33
N LEU A 271 -16.89 -3.51 -14.90
CA LEU A 271 -16.73 -4.18 -13.60
C LEU A 271 -15.38 -4.90 -13.51
N ALA A 272 -15.03 -5.73 -14.51
CA ALA A 272 -13.80 -6.51 -14.50
C ALA A 272 -12.53 -5.67 -14.49
N ALA A 273 -12.57 -4.44 -14.99
CA ALA A 273 -11.46 -3.50 -14.93
C ALA A 273 -11.52 -2.59 -13.70
N TRP A 274 -12.72 -2.22 -13.22
CA TRP A 274 -12.90 -1.37 -12.04
C TRP A 274 -12.55 -2.07 -10.74
N MET A 275 -13.05 -3.30 -10.56
CA MET A 275 -12.95 -4.04 -9.31
C MET A 275 -11.52 -4.22 -8.79
N PRO A 276 -10.49 -4.53 -9.61
CA PRO A 276 -9.13 -4.70 -9.15
C PRO A 276 -8.29 -3.41 -9.05
N PHE A 277 -8.79 -2.27 -9.57
CA PHE A 277 -8.02 -1.04 -9.65
C PHE A 277 -8.65 0.16 -8.92
N ASP A 278 -9.98 0.28 -8.96
CA ASP A 278 -10.69 1.51 -8.64
C ASP A 278 -11.72 1.28 -7.51
N ASN A 279 -11.31 0.65 -6.39
CA ASN A 279 -12.18 0.37 -5.23
C ASN A 279 -11.59 0.90 -3.91
N GLY A 280 -10.69 1.87 -3.98
CA GLY A 280 -9.97 2.38 -2.82
C GLY A 280 -10.00 3.91 -2.73
N LEU A 281 -8.86 4.49 -2.38
CA LEU A 281 -8.62 5.94 -2.29
C LEU A 281 -7.74 6.44 -3.44
N ARG A 282 -7.17 5.52 -4.22
CA ARG A 282 -6.32 5.87 -5.35
C ARG A 282 -7.09 6.68 -6.39
N PRO A 283 -6.44 7.67 -7.03
CA PRO A 283 -7.13 8.63 -7.88
C PRO A 283 -7.50 8.11 -9.27
N GLU A 284 -7.18 6.86 -9.62
CA GLU A 284 -7.46 6.29 -10.94
C GLU A 284 -8.96 6.32 -11.29
N GLY A 285 -9.83 6.05 -10.32
CA GLY A 285 -11.28 6.10 -10.50
C GLY A 285 -11.80 7.51 -10.84
N GLN A 286 -11.30 8.53 -10.14
CA GLN A 286 -11.62 9.94 -10.37
C GLN A 286 -11.08 10.40 -11.73
N ILE A 287 -9.86 10.00 -12.07
CA ILE A 287 -9.22 10.34 -13.35
C ILE A 287 -9.98 9.68 -14.51
N THR A 288 -10.34 8.40 -14.40
CA THR A 288 -11.16 7.68 -15.39
C THR A 288 -12.49 8.39 -15.61
N THR A 289 -13.14 8.82 -14.53
CA THR A 289 -14.40 9.55 -14.58
C THR A 289 -14.22 10.91 -15.26
N GLY A 290 -13.21 11.68 -14.87
CA GLY A 290 -12.89 12.97 -15.48
C GLY A 290 -12.56 12.86 -16.98
N ALA A 291 -11.80 11.85 -17.37
CA ALA A 291 -11.49 11.56 -18.76
C ALA A 291 -12.74 11.21 -19.58
N LEU A 292 -13.64 10.40 -19.01
CA LEU A 292 -14.91 10.05 -19.66
C LEU A 292 -15.84 11.25 -19.81
N ILE A 293 -15.95 12.11 -18.78
CA ILE A 293 -16.69 13.38 -18.85
C ILE A 293 -16.11 14.27 -19.94
N THR A 294 -14.77 14.41 -19.97
CA THR A 294 -14.07 15.18 -21.01
C THR A 294 -14.41 14.66 -22.39
N TYR A 295 -14.31 13.36 -22.64
CA TYR A 295 -14.68 12.73 -23.91
C TYR A 295 -16.14 13.02 -24.30
N VAL A 296 -17.09 12.84 -23.37
CA VAL A 296 -18.52 13.11 -23.62
C VAL A 296 -18.78 14.57 -23.97
N LEU A 297 -18.12 15.49 -23.27
CA LEU A 297 -18.26 16.93 -23.53
C LEU A 297 -17.70 17.34 -24.90
N ILE A 298 -16.57 16.73 -25.32
CA ILE A 298 -16.00 16.89 -26.65
C ILE A 298 -16.96 16.38 -27.72
N GLU A 299 -17.50 15.19 -27.56
CA GLU A 299 -18.48 14.65 -28.49
C GLU A 299 -19.76 15.50 -28.55
N ARG A 300 -20.16 16.10 -27.43
CA ARG A 300 -21.27 17.08 -27.41
C ARG A 300 -20.91 18.36 -28.18
N ALA A 301 -19.70 18.89 -27.98
CA ALA A 301 -19.23 20.05 -28.70
C ALA A 301 -19.21 19.81 -30.23
N ILE A 302 -18.69 18.65 -30.65
CA ILE A 302 -18.61 18.26 -32.06
C ILE A 302 -19.99 18.11 -32.69
N THR A 303 -20.92 17.44 -32.00
CA THR A 303 -22.27 17.18 -32.54
C THR A 303 -23.16 18.40 -32.57
N THR A 304 -22.98 19.32 -31.62
CA THR A 304 -23.81 20.56 -31.51
C THR A 304 -23.17 21.75 -32.21
N GLY A 305 -21.88 21.68 -32.56
CA GLY A 305 -21.11 22.83 -33.06
C GLY A 305 -20.89 23.94 -32.01
N ARG A 306 -21.08 23.65 -30.71
CA ARG A 306 -21.00 24.60 -29.61
C ARG A 306 -19.67 24.49 -28.86
N LEU A 307 -19.20 25.66 -28.36
CA LEU A 307 -17.91 25.74 -27.67
C LEU A 307 -18.04 25.69 -26.14
N THR A 308 -19.22 25.96 -25.57
CA THR A 308 -19.43 25.80 -24.11
C THR A 308 -19.15 24.40 -23.63
N PRO A 309 -19.64 23.30 -24.26
CA PRO A 309 -19.22 21.94 -23.85
C PRO A 309 -17.71 21.74 -24.00
N PHE A 310 -17.05 22.40 -24.96
CA PHE A 310 -15.60 22.28 -25.10
C PHE A 310 -14.85 23.03 -24.00
N ALA A 311 -15.31 24.23 -23.58
CA ALA A 311 -14.75 24.93 -22.41
C ALA A 311 -14.89 24.10 -21.14
N LEU A 312 -16.05 23.46 -20.92
CA LEU A 312 -16.26 22.55 -19.80
C LEU A 312 -15.36 21.30 -19.89
N ALA A 313 -15.10 20.78 -21.11
CA ALA A 313 -14.14 19.69 -21.32
C ALA A 313 -12.72 20.10 -20.94
N ILE A 314 -12.31 21.33 -21.24
CA ILE A 314 -11.00 21.86 -20.85
C ILE A 314 -10.91 21.99 -19.32
N ILE A 315 -11.92 22.54 -18.66
CA ILE A 315 -11.96 22.60 -17.17
C ILE A 315 -11.83 21.18 -16.59
N THR A 316 -12.67 20.25 -17.04
CA THR A 316 -12.63 18.87 -16.54
C THR A 316 -11.25 18.23 -16.77
N ALA A 317 -10.66 18.42 -17.95
CA ALA A 317 -9.34 17.89 -18.25
C ALA A 317 -8.24 18.51 -17.39
N ALA A 318 -8.29 19.83 -17.13
CA ALA A 318 -7.34 20.53 -16.28
C ALA A 318 -7.41 20.03 -14.82
N PHE A 319 -8.61 19.90 -14.27
CA PHE A 319 -8.81 19.35 -12.93
C PHE A 319 -8.44 17.86 -12.86
N THR A 320 -8.70 17.07 -13.90
CA THR A 320 -8.30 15.67 -13.97
C THR A 320 -6.77 15.54 -13.99
N LEU A 321 -6.08 16.39 -14.74
CA LEU A 321 -4.60 16.43 -14.77
C LEU A 321 -4.04 16.88 -13.41
N GLY A 322 -4.69 17.83 -12.73
CA GLY A 322 -4.30 18.29 -11.40
C GLY A 322 -4.47 17.26 -10.28
N ILE A 323 -5.12 16.11 -10.54
CA ILE A 323 -5.19 15.02 -9.57
C ILE A 323 -3.84 14.28 -9.50
N GLN A 324 -3.29 13.91 -10.67
CA GLN A 324 -2.06 13.13 -10.80
C GLN A 324 -1.53 13.19 -12.25
N PRO A 325 -0.24 12.95 -12.53
CA PRO A 325 0.30 12.94 -13.91
C PRO A 325 -0.44 12.03 -14.88
N THR A 326 -1.03 10.94 -14.42
CA THR A 326 -1.86 10.03 -15.23
C THR A 326 -3.14 10.67 -15.74
N GLY A 327 -3.57 11.82 -15.20
CA GLY A 327 -4.65 12.65 -15.74
C GLY A 327 -4.43 13.15 -17.17
N LEU A 328 -3.25 12.92 -17.74
CA LEU A 328 -2.98 13.08 -19.18
C LEU A 328 -3.96 12.32 -20.09
N ILE A 329 -4.68 11.31 -19.59
CA ILE A 329 -5.76 10.65 -20.35
C ILE A 329 -6.88 11.63 -20.74
N ALA A 330 -7.20 12.61 -19.89
CA ALA A 330 -8.18 13.64 -20.21
C ALA A 330 -7.65 14.60 -21.30
N VAL A 331 -6.35 14.91 -21.26
CA VAL A 331 -5.68 15.67 -22.32
C VAL A 331 -5.67 14.88 -23.65
N ALA A 332 -5.42 13.56 -23.59
CA ALA A 332 -5.54 12.68 -24.74
C ALA A 332 -6.93 12.72 -25.39
N ALA A 333 -8.00 12.81 -24.55
CA ALA A 333 -9.37 13.00 -25.06
C ALA A 333 -9.55 14.36 -25.79
N LEU A 334 -8.97 15.45 -25.26
CA LEU A 334 -8.98 16.76 -25.96
C LEU A 334 -8.27 16.68 -27.30
N ILE A 335 -7.11 16.04 -27.38
CA ILE A 335 -6.30 15.86 -28.58
C ILE A 335 -7.07 15.05 -29.64
N ALA A 336 -7.72 13.94 -29.23
CA ALA A 336 -8.50 13.09 -30.13
C ALA A 336 -9.67 13.85 -30.80
N GLY A 337 -10.25 14.84 -30.08
CA GLY A 337 -11.29 15.73 -30.59
C GLY A 337 -10.79 16.99 -31.31
N GLY A 338 -9.47 17.24 -31.29
CA GLY A 338 -8.88 18.53 -31.70
C GLY A 338 -9.22 18.96 -33.13
N ARG A 339 -9.10 18.05 -34.12
CA ARG A 339 -9.35 18.38 -35.53
C ARG A 339 -10.80 18.87 -35.79
N PRO A 340 -11.87 18.18 -35.35
CA PRO A 340 -13.22 18.71 -35.51
C PRO A 340 -13.48 20.00 -34.71
N ILE A 341 -12.95 20.12 -33.50
CA ILE A 341 -13.07 21.33 -32.68
C ILE A 341 -12.40 22.54 -33.36
N LEU A 342 -11.21 22.36 -33.90
CA LEU A 342 -10.53 23.42 -34.66
C LEU A 342 -11.39 23.89 -35.84
N ARG A 343 -12.03 22.99 -36.56
CA ARG A 343 -12.98 23.38 -37.65
C ARG A 343 -14.15 24.20 -37.12
N ILE A 344 -14.68 23.89 -35.96
CA ILE A 344 -15.76 24.68 -35.34
C ILE A 344 -15.25 26.08 -34.96
N LEU A 345 -14.06 26.16 -34.33
CA LEU A 345 -13.43 27.43 -33.98
C LEU A 345 -13.20 28.30 -35.21
N MET A 346 -12.62 27.73 -36.30
CA MET A 346 -12.36 28.47 -37.55
C MET A 346 -13.65 29.01 -38.18
N ARG A 347 -14.76 28.23 -38.21
CA ARG A 347 -16.05 28.67 -38.69
C ARG A 347 -16.62 29.80 -37.85
N ARG A 348 -16.57 29.70 -36.52
CA ARG A 348 -17.11 30.70 -35.62
C ARG A 348 -16.28 31.96 -35.57
N ARG A 349 -14.96 31.85 -35.71
CA ARG A 349 -14.02 32.98 -35.84
C ARG A 349 -14.43 33.92 -36.95
N ALA A 350 -14.89 33.40 -38.06
CA ALA A 350 -15.34 34.23 -39.20
C ALA A 350 -16.54 35.10 -38.86
N VAL A 351 -17.32 34.75 -37.80
CA VAL A 351 -18.53 35.48 -37.40
C VAL A 351 -18.29 36.41 -36.23
N VAL A 352 -17.61 35.94 -35.16
CA VAL A 352 -17.49 36.65 -33.87
C VAL A 352 -16.05 37.12 -33.58
N GLY A 353 -15.08 36.85 -34.44
CA GLY A 353 -13.67 37.12 -34.19
C GLY A 353 -12.96 36.07 -33.33
N THR A 354 -11.67 36.29 -33.10
CA THR A 354 -10.79 35.34 -32.40
C THR A 354 -10.95 35.40 -30.86
N TRP A 355 -10.84 36.60 -30.31
CA TRP A 355 -10.73 36.81 -28.87
C TRP A 355 -11.99 36.36 -28.09
N PRO A 356 -13.25 36.64 -28.55
CA PRO A 356 -14.45 36.15 -27.86
C PRO A 356 -14.51 34.61 -27.75
N LEU A 357 -13.79 33.90 -28.59
CA LEU A 357 -13.71 32.42 -28.56
C LEU A 357 -12.54 31.90 -27.74
N VAL A 358 -11.37 32.55 -27.87
CA VAL A 358 -10.13 32.05 -27.25
C VAL A 358 -10.03 32.41 -25.78
N ALA A 359 -10.42 33.63 -25.38
CA ALA A 359 -10.30 34.06 -24.01
C ALA A 359 -11.08 33.16 -22.99
N PRO A 360 -12.34 32.76 -23.26
CA PRO A 360 -13.03 31.82 -22.37
C PRO A 360 -12.38 30.45 -22.30
N LEU A 361 -11.75 29.97 -23.39
CA LEU A 361 -11.05 28.67 -23.40
C LEU A 361 -9.73 28.73 -22.63
N LEU A 362 -9.02 29.87 -22.69
CA LEU A 362 -7.83 30.10 -21.86
C LEU A 362 -8.20 30.19 -20.39
N ALA A 363 -9.23 30.94 -20.02
CA ALA A 363 -9.74 30.99 -18.65
C ALA A 363 -10.13 29.60 -18.14
N ALA A 364 -10.82 28.80 -18.97
CA ALA A 364 -11.17 27.42 -18.65
C ALA A 364 -9.95 26.52 -18.37
N GLY A 365 -8.84 26.71 -19.12
CA GLY A 365 -7.61 25.92 -18.94
C GLY A 365 -6.76 26.36 -17.75
N THR A 366 -6.83 27.62 -17.38
CA THR A 366 -5.97 28.20 -16.34
C THR A 366 -6.62 28.21 -14.94
N VAL A 367 -7.91 27.99 -14.81
CA VAL A 367 -8.60 28.03 -13.51
C VAL A 367 -8.07 27.01 -12.51
N ILE A 368 -7.50 25.92 -12.95
CA ILE A 368 -6.85 24.90 -12.08
C ILE A 368 -5.69 25.49 -11.27
N LEU A 369 -5.03 26.54 -11.77
CA LEU A 369 -3.93 27.21 -11.06
C LEU A 369 -4.38 27.78 -9.71
N THR A 370 -5.65 28.14 -9.57
CA THR A 370 -6.20 28.61 -8.29
C THR A 370 -6.23 27.51 -7.23
N VAL A 371 -6.26 26.24 -7.62
CA VAL A 371 -6.20 25.09 -6.72
C VAL A 371 -4.75 24.66 -6.48
N VAL A 372 -3.95 24.55 -7.55
CA VAL A 372 -2.52 24.16 -7.47
C VAL A 372 -1.72 25.11 -6.58
N PHE A 373 -2.05 26.39 -6.60
CA PHE A 373 -1.37 27.42 -5.80
C PHE A 373 -2.24 27.94 -4.64
N ALA A 374 -3.21 27.16 -4.18
CA ALA A 374 -4.10 27.57 -3.09
C ALA A 374 -3.30 27.95 -1.84
N ASP A 375 -2.49 27.05 -1.37
CA ASP A 375 -1.63 27.18 -0.19
C ASP A 375 -0.13 27.17 -0.51
N GLN A 376 0.28 26.78 -1.72
CA GLN A 376 1.68 26.69 -2.10
C GLN A 376 2.12 27.85 -3.00
N THR A 377 3.44 28.06 -3.10
CA THR A 377 4.08 29.00 -4.03
C THR A 377 4.69 28.25 -5.22
N LEU A 378 5.05 28.97 -6.27
CA LEU A 378 5.77 28.36 -7.40
C LEU A 378 7.11 27.75 -6.95
N ALA A 379 7.83 28.42 -6.06
CA ALA A 379 9.11 27.93 -5.54
C ALA A 379 8.94 26.62 -4.75
N THR A 380 7.93 26.52 -3.88
CA THR A 380 7.67 25.30 -3.10
C THR A 380 7.18 24.14 -3.96
N VAL A 381 6.33 24.40 -4.98
CA VAL A 381 5.87 23.37 -5.93
C VAL A 381 7.05 22.85 -6.77
N LEU A 382 7.96 23.73 -7.22
CA LEU A 382 9.13 23.29 -7.99
C LEU A 382 10.08 22.47 -7.11
N GLU A 383 10.30 22.87 -5.87
CA GLU A 383 11.16 22.16 -4.92
C GLU A 383 10.55 20.78 -4.58
N ALA A 384 9.27 20.70 -4.27
CA ALA A 384 8.59 19.43 -4.03
C ALA A 384 8.72 18.49 -5.24
N THR A 385 8.62 19.03 -6.46
CA THR A 385 8.80 18.26 -7.70
C THR A 385 10.24 17.77 -7.85
N ARG A 386 11.23 18.62 -7.53
CA ARG A 386 12.66 18.27 -7.57
C ARG A 386 12.95 17.10 -6.60
N ILE A 387 12.52 17.21 -5.36
CA ILE A 387 12.72 16.17 -4.34
C ILE A 387 12.08 14.84 -4.79
N ARG A 388 10.82 14.86 -5.22
CA ARG A 388 10.16 13.64 -5.71
C ARG A 388 10.86 13.01 -6.90
N THR A 389 11.44 13.82 -7.78
CA THR A 389 12.19 13.32 -8.94
C THR A 389 13.54 12.74 -8.54
N ALA A 390 14.24 13.36 -7.60
CA ALA A 390 15.56 12.94 -7.17
C ALA A 390 15.53 11.66 -6.32
N ILE A 391 14.57 11.56 -5.39
CA ILE A 391 14.40 10.35 -4.57
C ILE A 391 13.70 9.25 -5.37
N GLY A 392 12.75 9.63 -6.22
CA GLY A 392 12.01 8.69 -7.05
C GLY A 392 10.84 7.98 -6.34
N PRO A 393 10.30 6.96 -7.02
CA PRO A 393 10.75 6.45 -8.32
C PRO A 393 10.50 7.44 -9.46
N SER A 394 11.54 7.68 -10.26
CA SER A 394 11.48 8.50 -11.46
C SER A 394 12.03 7.73 -12.64
N GLN A 395 11.14 7.09 -13.40
CA GLN A 395 11.48 6.24 -14.52
C GLN A 395 11.49 7.04 -15.84
N GLU A 396 12.48 6.78 -16.64
CA GLU A 396 12.66 7.40 -17.95
C GLU A 396 11.50 7.07 -18.91
N TRP A 397 11.19 7.99 -19.82
CA TRP A 397 10.06 7.83 -20.75
C TRP A 397 10.19 6.57 -21.65
N TYR A 398 11.39 6.15 -21.99
CA TYR A 398 11.64 4.97 -22.82
C TYR A 398 11.56 3.64 -22.05
N THR A 399 11.44 3.65 -20.75
CA THR A 399 11.26 2.44 -19.91
C THR A 399 9.78 2.04 -19.73
N GLU A 400 8.90 2.52 -20.58
CA GLU A 400 7.45 2.20 -20.51
C GLU A 400 7.16 0.69 -20.60
N ASN A 401 8.06 -0.10 -21.18
CA ASN A 401 7.98 -1.56 -21.20
C ASN A 401 7.93 -2.17 -19.78
N LEU A 402 8.48 -1.52 -18.76
CA LEU A 402 8.43 -1.99 -17.36
C LEU A 402 6.99 -2.15 -16.86
N ARG A 403 6.07 -1.26 -17.24
CA ARG A 403 4.64 -1.37 -16.86
C ARG A 403 4.02 -2.68 -17.36
N TYR A 404 4.35 -3.10 -18.57
CA TYR A 404 3.88 -4.35 -19.16
C TYR A 404 4.61 -5.56 -18.59
N PHE A 405 5.90 -5.39 -18.25
CA PHE A 405 6.68 -6.42 -17.58
C PHE A 405 6.09 -6.73 -16.19
N TYR A 406 5.81 -5.73 -15.36
CA TYR A 406 5.16 -5.93 -14.06
C TYR A 406 3.77 -6.58 -14.18
N LEU A 407 3.02 -6.30 -15.26
CA LEU A 407 1.73 -6.95 -15.50
C LEU A 407 1.86 -8.47 -15.73
N ILE A 408 3.00 -8.96 -16.26
CA ILE A 408 3.19 -10.39 -16.52
C ILE A 408 3.95 -11.12 -15.41
N LEU A 409 4.44 -10.44 -14.40
CA LEU A 409 5.05 -11.08 -13.23
C LEU A 409 3.99 -11.77 -12.36
N PRO A 410 4.31 -12.91 -11.71
CA PRO A 410 3.41 -13.59 -10.79
C PRO A 410 3.39 -12.92 -9.40
N THR A 411 3.04 -11.65 -9.37
CA THR A 411 2.92 -10.81 -8.17
C THR A 411 1.50 -10.29 -8.04
N VAL A 412 1.19 -9.56 -6.95
CA VAL A 412 -0.10 -8.87 -6.80
C VAL A 412 -0.36 -7.90 -7.94
N ASP A 413 0.67 -7.18 -8.42
CA ASP A 413 0.56 -6.29 -9.58
C ASP A 413 0.21 -7.02 -10.86
N GLY A 414 0.83 -8.17 -11.10
CA GLY A 414 0.55 -9.03 -12.24
C GLY A 414 -0.50 -10.11 -11.96
N SER A 415 -1.39 -9.93 -10.96
CA SER A 415 -2.42 -10.89 -10.60
C SER A 415 -3.46 -11.10 -11.71
N LEU A 416 -4.16 -12.22 -11.65
CA LEU A 416 -5.15 -12.59 -12.68
C LEU A 416 -6.24 -11.53 -12.89
N SER A 417 -6.65 -10.86 -11.82
CA SER A 417 -7.66 -9.81 -11.88
C SER A 417 -7.18 -8.59 -12.69
N ARG A 418 -5.96 -8.16 -12.47
CA ARG A 418 -5.34 -7.01 -13.15
C ARG A 418 -4.96 -7.31 -14.59
N ARG A 419 -4.43 -8.53 -14.85
CA ARG A 419 -4.13 -8.97 -16.22
C ARG A 419 -5.37 -8.96 -17.12
N PHE A 420 -6.47 -9.52 -16.64
CA PHE A 420 -7.68 -9.61 -17.44
C PHE A 420 -8.20 -8.25 -17.87
N GLY A 421 -8.32 -7.28 -16.96
CA GLY A 421 -8.86 -5.95 -17.25
C GLY A 421 -8.13 -5.25 -18.40
N PHE A 422 -6.80 -5.31 -18.41
CA PHE A 422 -5.99 -4.73 -19.47
C PHE A 422 -6.02 -5.58 -20.76
N LEU A 423 -5.82 -6.90 -20.69
CA LEU A 423 -5.71 -7.78 -21.85
C LEU A 423 -7.00 -7.82 -22.66
N ILE A 424 -8.17 -7.84 -22.00
CA ILE A 424 -9.46 -7.83 -22.72
C ILE A 424 -9.71 -6.48 -23.40
N THR A 425 -9.25 -5.38 -22.80
CA THR A 425 -9.29 -4.04 -23.39
C THR A 425 -8.39 -3.97 -24.63
N ALA A 426 -7.16 -4.45 -24.52
CA ALA A 426 -6.20 -4.50 -25.64
C ALA A 426 -6.71 -5.37 -26.80
N LEU A 427 -7.25 -6.55 -26.50
CA LEU A 427 -7.88 -7.42 -27.51
C LEU A 427 -9.08 -6.74 -28.18
N SER A 428 -9.94 -6.08 -27.41
CA SER A 428 -11.09 -5.34 -27.91
C SER A 428 -10.69 -4.19 -28.83
N LEU A 429 -9.64 -3.45 -28.44
CA LEU A 429 -9.05 -2.39 -29.25
C LEU A 429 -8.49 -2.92 -30.58
N PHE A 430 -7.75 -4.04 -30.51
CA PHE A 430 -7.19 -4.69 -31.71
C PHE A 430 -8.30 -5.15 -32.67
N ILE A 431 -9.34 -5.81 -32.14
CA ILE A 431 -10.50 -6.25 -32.93
C ILE A 431 -11.19 -5.05 -33.60
N ALA A 432 -11.47 -3.99 -32.81
CA ALA A 432 -12.15 -2.80 -33.31
C ALA A 432 -11.32 -2.13 -34.43
N MET A 433 -10.03 -1.94 -34.21
CA MET A 433 -9.11 -1.36 -35.19
C MET A 433 -9.05 -2.20 -36.45
N PHE A 434 -8.79 -3.50 -36.33
CA PHE A 434 -8.64 -4.42 -37.47
C PHE A 434 -9.90 -4.46 -38.34
N VAL A 435 -11.10 -4.60 -37.72
CA VAL A 435 -12.36 -4.65 -38.45
C VAL A 435 -12.68 -3.32 -39.12
N MET A 436 -12.45 -2.18 -38.44
CA MET A 436 -12.75 -0.85 -38.98
C MET A 436 -11.74 -0.40 -40.04
N LEU A 437 -10.51 -0.86 -40.03
CA LEU A 437 -9.54 -0.66 -41.11
C LEU A 437 -9.89 -1.45 -42.35
N ARG A 438 -10.33 -2.71 -42.17
CA ARG A 438 -10.66 -3.63 -43.28
C ARG A 438 -12.01 -3.31 -43.93
N ARG A 439 -12.93 -2.64 -43.20
CA ARG A 439 -14.26 -2.27 -43.68
C ARG A 439 -14.45 -0.77 -43.73
N LYS A 440 -14.61 -0.21 -44.94
CA LYS A 440 -14.84 1.23 -45.14
C LYS A 440 -16.12 1.73 -44.47
N ARG A 441 -17.19 0.91 -44.39
CA ARG A 441 -18.48 1.23 -43.74
C ARG A 441 -18.99 0.01 -43.00
N ILE A 442 -19.46 0.22 -41.78
CA ILE A 442 -20.12 -0.76 -40.94
C ILE A 442 -21.51 -0.22 -40.64
N PRO A 443 -22.59 -0.89 -41.05
CA PRO A 443 -23.96 -0.41 -40.88
C PRO A 443 -24.24 -0.16 -39.38
N GLY A 444 -24.76 1.03 -39.07
CA GLY A 444 -25.17 1.41 -37.72
C GLY A 444 -24.02 1.72 -36.73
N VAL A 445 -22.76 1.76 -37.18
CA VAL A 445 -21.60 2.20 -36.39
C VAL A 445 -21.17 3.60 -36.81
N ALA A 446 -21.10 4.53 -35.86
CA ALA A 446 -20.65 5.91 -36.08
C ALA A 446 -19.11 5.99 -36.14
N ARG A 447 -18.56 6.11 -37.33
CA ARG A 447 -17.11 6.05 -37.59
C ARG A 447 -16.31 7.11 -36.82
N GLY A 448 -16.81 8.35 -36.78
CA GLY A 448 -16.10 9.46 -36.12
C GLY A 448 -15.87 9.24 -34.63
N PRO A 449 -16.92 9.06 -33.83
CA PRO A 449 -16.81 8.75 -32.40
C PRO A 449 -15.98 7.50 -32.12
N ALA A 450 -16.17 6.40 -32.91
CA ALA A 450 -15.41 5.16 -32.72
C ALA A 450 -13.89 5.36 -32.93
N TRP A 451 -13.47 6.10 -33.97
CA TRP A 451 -12.04 6.42 -34.18
C TRP A 451 -11.48 7.34 -33.10
N ARG A 452 -12.26 8.32 -32.62
CA ARG A 452 -11.82 9.18 -31.52
C ARG A 452 -11.66 8.40 -30.21
N LEU A 453 -12.60 7.49 -29.91
CA LEU A 453 -12.48 6.61 -28.74
C LEU A 453 -11.20 5.77 -28.77
N MET A 454 -10.91 5.10 -29.90
CA MET A 454 -9.65 4.36 -30.06
C MET A 454 -8.45 5.32 -29.98
N GLY A 455 -8.58 6.52 -30.56
CA GLY A 455 -7.56 7.57 -30.50
C GLY A 455 -7.24 8.02 -29.08
N VAL A 456 -8.24 8.09 -28.17
CA VAL A 456 -8.03 8.37 -26.75
C VAL A 456 -7.14 7.29 -26.13
N ILE A 457 -7.42 6.01 -26.39
CA ILE A 457 -6.64 4.90 -25.82
C ILE A 457 -5.19 4.96 -26.32
N PHE A 458 -4.96 5.11 -27.62
CA PHE A 458 -3.61 5.22 -28.18
C PHE A 458 -2.85 6.45 -27.67
N ALA A 459 -3.53 7.61 -27.61
CA ALA A 459 -2.91 8.81 -27.09
C ALA A 459 -2.61 8.67 -25.58
N THR A 460 -3.46 7.98 -24.82
CA THR A 460 -3.19 7.67 -23.41
C THR A 460 -1.97 6.76 -23.26
N MET A 461 -1.90 5.65 -24.01
CA MET A 461 -0.73 4.77 -23.99
C MET A 461 0.56 5.54 -24.31
N PHE A 462 0.50 6.47 -25.28
CA PHE A 462 1.62 7.33 -25.61
C PHE A 462 1.97 8.32 -24.49
N THR A 463 0.98 8.98 -23.89
CA THR A 463 1.22 9.97 -22.83
C THR A 463 1.66 9.34 -21.50
N LEU A 464 1.27 8.09 -21.23
CA LEU A 464 1.74 7.32 -20.06
C LEU A 464 3.25 7.08 -20.07
N MET A 465 3.91 7.13 -21.25
CA MET A 465 5.37 7.08 -21.33
C MET A 465 6.04 8.21 -20.54
N PHE A 466 5.38 9.35 -20.39
CA PHE A 466 5.90 10.55 -19.70
C PHE A 466 5.53 10.63 -18.21
N THR A 467 4.85 9.62 -17.66
CA THR A 467 4.62 9.56 -16.22
C THR A 467 5.90 9.07 -15.49
N PRO A 468 6.22 9.62 -14.30
CA PRO A 468 7.45 9.26 -13.59
C PRO A 468 7.44 7.81 -13.09
N THR A 469 6.27 7.21 -12.91
CA THR A 469 6.11 5.83 -12.45
C THR A 469 5.51 4.94 -13.54
N LYS A 470 5.91 3.65 -13.56
CA LYS A 470 5.48 2.66 -14.56
C LYS A 470 4.67 1.52 -13.93
N TRP A 471 3.79 1.88 -12.99
CA TRP A 471 3.01 0.90 -12.22
C TRP A 471 1.81 0.34 -12.99
N VAL A 472 1.47 -0.90 -12.69
CA VAL A 472 0.30 -1.61 -13.25
C VAL A 472 -1.03 -0.96 -12.84
N HIS A 473 -1.09 -0.31 -11.69
CA HIS A 473 -2.30 0.42 -11.23
C HIS A 473 -2.85 1.38 -12.27
N HIS A 474 -1.98 2.05 -13.03
CA HIS A 474 -2.40 3.00 -14.05
C HIS A 474 -3.24 2.38 -15.17
N PHE A 475 -3.32 1.06 -15.27
CA PHE A 475 -4.27 0.41 -16.19
C PHE A 475 -5.73 0.56 -15.78
N GLY A 476 -6.03 0.92 -14.52
CA GLY A 476 -7.36 1.31 -14.08
C GLY A 476 -7.95 2.46 -14.89
N LEU A 477 -7.10 3.37 -15.41
CA LEU A 477 -7.52 4.48 -16.27
C LEU A 477 -8.30 4.04 -17.51
N PHE A 478 -8.07 2.83 -17.98
CA PHE A 478 -8.74 2.30 -19.17
C PHE A 478 -10.12 1.70 -18.87
N ALA A 479 -10.56 1.58 -17.61
CA ALA A 479 -11.79 0.88 -17.25
C ALA A 479 -13.00 1.35 -18.06
N ALA A 480 -13.28 2.66 -18.13
CA ALA A 480 -14.44 3.18 -18.84
C ALA A 480 -14.25 3.19 -20.36
N VAL A 481 -13.10 3.66 -20.87
CA VAL A 481 -12.85 3.70 -22.32
C VAL A 481 -12.65 2.29 -22.90
N GLY A 482 -12.06 1.38 -22.13
CA GLY A 482 -11.94 -0.04 -22.46
C GLY A 482 -13.31 -0.73 -22.57
N ALA A 483 -14.19 -0.48 -21.60
CA ALA A 483 -15.57 -0.96 -21.63
C ALA A 483 -16.33 -0.47 -22.87
N ALA A 484 -16.13 0.79 -23.27
CA ALA A 484 -16.72 1.36 -24.49
C ALA A 484 -16.21 0.65 -25.76
N VAL A 485 -14.91 0.39 -25.84
CA VAL A 485 -14.29 -0.32 -26.97
C VAL A 485 -14.71 -1.79 -26.98
N ALA A 486 -14.85 -2.45 -25.83
CA ALA A 486 -15.35 -3.82 -25.72
C ALA A 486 -16.79 -3.94 -26.23
N ALA A 487 -17.65 -2.98 -25.93
CA ALA A 487 -19.00 -2.91 -26.49
C ALA A 487 -18.98 -2.73 -28.02
N LEU A 488 -18.12 -1.84 -28.53
CA LEU A 488 -17.92 -1.69 -29.97
C LEU A 488 -17.41 -2.98 -30.59
N ALA A 489 -16.36 -3.59 -30.06
CA ALA A 489 -15.80 -4.85 -30.55
C ALA A 489 -16.86 -5.98 -30.58
N THR A 490 -17.70 -6.06 -29.56
CA THR A 490 -18.79 -7.04 -29.48
C THR A 490 -19.77 -6.89 -30.67
N VAL A 491 -20.11 -5.67 -31.06
CA VAL A 491 -20.93 -5.41 -32.25
C VAL A 491 -20.19 -5.79 -33.55
N LEU A 492 -18.90 -5.47 -33.62
CA LEU A 492 -18.05 -5.76 -34.77
C LEU A 492 -17.83 -7.26 -35.01
N VAL A 493 -17.90 -8.07 -33.94
CA VAL A 493 -17.78 -9.54 -33.99
C VAL A 493 -19.14 -10.21 -34.30
N SER A 494 -20.24 -9.49 -34.17
CA SER A 494 -21.58 -10.04 -34.34
C SER A 494 -21.79 -10.72 -35.73
N PRO A 495 -22.68 -11.68 -35.84
CA PRO A 495 -22.97 -12.37 -37.13
C PRO A 495 -23.41 -11.42 -38.26
N SER A 496 -23.96 -10.27 -37.94
CA SER A 496 -24.33 -9.23 -38.90
C SER A 496 -23.13 -8.54 -39.55
N VAL A 497 -21.99 -8.50 -38.86
CA VAL A 497 -20.72 -7.93 -39.35
C VAL A 497 -19.75 -9.02 -39.77
N LEU A 498 -19.40 -9.96 -38.92
CA LEU A 498 -18.59 -11.14 -39.27
C LEU A 498 -19.47 -12.34 -39.66
N ARG A 499 -19.88 -12.36 -40.92
CA ARG A 499 -20.83 -13.39 -41.44
C ARG A 499 -20.29 -14.81 -41.40
N TRP A 500 -18.95 -14.99 -41.51
CA TRP A 500 -18.32 -16.31 -41.52
C TRP A 500 -18.01 -16.77 -40.10
N SER A 501 -18.42 -18.00 -39.75
CA SER A 501 -18.14 -18.62 -38.46
C SER A 501 -16.65 -18.70 -38.14
N ARG A 502 -15.80 -19.02 -39.13
CA ARG A 502 -14.36 -19.07 -39.00
C ARG A 502 -13.77 -17.75 -38.45
N ASN A 503 -14.26 -16.59 -38.90
CA ASN A 503 -13.76 -15.31 -38.40
C ASN A 503 -14.22 -15.01 -36.95
N ARG A 504 -15.40 -15.48 -36.55
CA ARG A 504 -15.87 -15.37 -35.19
C ARG A 504 -15.14 -16.35 -34.27
N MET A 505 -14.86 -17.59 -34.78
CA MET A 505 -14.01 -18.53 -33.99
C MET A 505 -12.61 -18.02 -33.76
N THR A 506 -12.00 -17.27 -34.70
CA THR A 506 -10.71 -16.60 -34.46
C THR A 506 -10.77 -15.68 -33.23
N VAL A 507 -11.90 -14.97 -33.02
CA VAL A 507 -12.07 -14.13 -31.84
C VAL A 507 -12.26 -14.96 -30.57
N VAL A 508 -13.02 -16.06 -30.63
CA VAL A 508 -13.14 -16.99 -29.49
C VAL A 508 -11.77 -17.54 -29.09
N THR A 509 -10.98 -17.97 -30.08
CA THR A 509 -9.61 -18.44 -29.87
C THR A 509 -8.73 -17.36 -29.19
N ALA A 510 -8.82 -16.10 -29.64
CA ALA A 510 -8.09 -15.01 -29.03
C ALA A 510 -8.55 -14.71 -27.58
N VAL A 511 -9.83 -14.83 -27.28
CA VAL A 511 -10.37 -14.70 -25.91
C VAL A 511 -9.87 -15.84 -25.01
N LEU A 512 -9.82 -17.09 -25.51
CA LEU A 512 -9.27 -18.22 -24.76
C LEU A 512 -7.78 -18.03 -24.48
N PHE A 513 -7.02 -17.46 -25.41
CA PHE A 513 -5.62 -17.09 -25.20
C PHE A 513 -5.48 -16.03 -24.09
N VAL A 514 -6.33 -14.99 -24.09
CA VAL A 514 -6.37 -13.99 -23.01
C VAL A 514 -6.65 -14.67 -21.66
N LEU A 515 -7.60 -15.61 -21.59
CA LEU A 515 -7.89 -16.35 -20.36
C LEU A 515 -6.71 -17.25 -19.92
N ALA A 516 -6.02 -17.91 -20.87
CA ALA A 516 -4.82 -18.68 -20.56
C ALA A 516 -3.71 -17.79 -19.93
N LEU A 517 -3.45 -16.62 -20.52
CA LEU A 517 -2.51 -15.65 -19.95
C LEU A 517 -2.98 -15.10 -18.61
N THR A 518 -4.29 -14.89 -18.46
CA THR A 518 -4.88 -14.40 -17.21
C THR A 518 -4.66 -15.38 -16.05
N PHE A 519 -4.88 -16.67 -16.27
CA PHE A 519 -4.76 -17.70 -15.24
C PHE A 519 -3.35 -18.32 -15.09
N SER A 520 -2.34 -17.80 -15.80
CA SER A 520 -0.95 -18.21 -15.63
C SER A 520 -0.23 -17.47 -14.49
N THR A 521 -0.96 -16.92 -13.54
CA THR A 521 -0.45 -16.14 -12.41
C THR A 521 -1.30 -16.38 -11.17
N THR A 522 -0.91 -15.75 -10.06
CA THR A 522 -1.58 -15.85 -8.76
C THR A 522 -2.92 -15.12 -8.74
N ASN A 523 -3.77 -15.47 -7.77
CA ASN A 523 -4.98 -14.70 -7.44
C ASN A 523 -4.67 -13.65 -6.37
N GLY A 524 -3.56 -12.94 -6.55
CA GLY A 524 -3.02 -11.99 -5.58
C GLY A 524 -3.89 -10.75 -5.41
N TRP A 525 -4.00 -10.31 -4.15
CA TRP A 525 -4.65 -9.08 -3.73
C TRP A 525 -3.76 -8.39 -2.70
N TRP A 526 -4.04 -7.12 -2.36
CA TRP A 526 -3.20 -6.37 -1.46
C TRP A 526 -3.46 -6.71 0.00
N TYR A 527 -2.48 -6.49 0.86
CA TYR A 527 -2.39 -6.71 2.29
C TYR A 527 -3.67 -7.30 2.93
N VAL A 528 -4.44 -6.59 3.69
CA VAL A 528 -5.62 -7.12 4.39
C VAL A 528 -6.72 -7.69 3.47
N SER A 529 -6.70 -7.38 2.18
CA SER A 529 -7.63 -7.92 1.21
C SER A 529 -7.27 -9.34 0.74
N SER A 530 -6.06 -9.81 1.01
CA SER A 530 -5.57 -11.12 0.57
C SER A 530 -5.92 -12.25 1.55
N TYR A 531 -6.33 -11.94 2.77
CA TYR A 531 -6.56 -12.92 3.81
C TYR A 531 -7.64 -13.93 3.41
N GLY A 532 -7.32 -15.24 3.52
CA GLY A 532 -8.22 -16.33 3.22
C GLY A 532 -8.59 -16.51 1.73
N ILE A 533 -8.12 -15.64 0.84
CA ILE A 533 -8.39 -15.74 -0.59
C ILE A 533 -7.64 -16.93 -1.20
N PRO A 534 -8.35 -17.82 -1.94
CA PRO A 534 -7.71 -18.96 -2.55
C PRO A 534 -6.66 -18.55 -3.58
N PHE A 535 -5.51 -19.22 -3.56
CA PHE A 535 -4.40 -19.01 -4.51
C PHE A 535 -3.85 -17.59 -4.52
N ASN A 536 -3.92 -16.91 -3.36
CA ASN A 536 -3.37 -15.55 -3.24
C ASN A 536 -1.87 -15.51 -3.59
N ASN A 537 -1.11 -16.50 -3.14
CA ASN A 537 0.35 -16.59 -3.32
C ASN A 537 0.77 -17.70 -4.30
N SER A 538 -0.17 -18.38 -4.94
CA SER A 538 0.11 -19.47 -5.87
C SER A 538 -0.76 -19.38 -7.13
N ILE A 539 -0.36 -20.10 -8.17
CA ILE A 539 -1.14 -20.21 -9.40
C ILE A 539 -2.37 -21.07 -9.13
N PRO A 540 -3.58 -20.65 -9.55
CA PRO A 540 -4.78 -21.45 -9.38
C PRO A 540 -4.67 -22.84 -10.05
N GLU A 541 -4.86 -23.90 -9.26
CA GLU A 541 -4.78 -25.28 -9.73
C GLU A 541 -5.82 -26.16 -9.04
N PHE A 542 -6.21 -27.24 -9.70
CA PHE A 542 -7.09 -28.28 -9.18
C PHE A 542 -6.55 -29.66 -9.56
N GLY A 543 -6.29 -30.51 -8.58
CA GLY A 543 -5.76 -31.86 -8.81
C GLY A 543 -4.40 -31.87 -9.55
N GLY A 544 -3.52 -30.88 -9.26
CA GLY A 544 -2.20 -30.74 -9.91
C GLY A 544 -2.22 -30.14 -11.31
N ILE A 545 -3.40 -29.74 -11.82
CA ILE A 545 -3.53 -29.11 -13.14
C ILE A 545 -3.85 -27.62 -12.95
N SER A 546 -2.99 -26.75 -13.47
CA SER A 546 -3.24 -25.32 -13.40
C SER A 546 -4.43 -24.90 -14.31
N VAL A 547 -5.24 -23.96 -13.82
CA VAL A 547 -6.36 -23.39 -14.61
C VAL A 547 -5.85 -22.75 -15.89
N GLY A 548 -4.67 -22.13 -15.84
CA GLY A 548 -4.00 -21.58 -17.03
C GLY A 548 -3.70 -22.63 -18.08
N ALA A 549 -3.25 -23.84 -17.68
CA ALA A 549 -3.03 -24.96 -18.61
C ALA A 549 -4.33 -25.47 -19.25
N VAL A 550 -5.45 -25.49 -18.49
CA VAL A 550 -6.76 -25.84 -19.04
C VAL A 550 -7.17 -24.86 -20.13
N PHE A 551 -7.08 -23.54 -19.88
CA PHE A 551 -7.40 -22.53 -20.90
C PHE A 551 -6.42 -22.55 -22.07
N LEU A 552 -5.15 -22.88 -21.86
CA LEU A 552 -4.18 -23.08 -22.93
C LEU A 552 -4.55 -24.28 -23.82
N GLY A 553 -4.96 -25.40 -23.22
CA GLY A 553 -5.49 -26.56 -23.95
C GLY A 553 -6.73 -26.20 -24.78
N LEU A 554 -7.68 -25.48 -24.20
CA LEU A 554 -8.87 -24.99 -24.91
C LEU A 554 -8.50 -24.02 -26.05
N PHE A 555 -7.50 -23.13 -25.82
CA PHE A 555 -6.96 -22.25 -26.86
C PHE A 555 -6.40 -23.08 -28.03
N VAL A 556 -5.54 -24.07 -27.76
CA VAL A 556 -4.93 -24.91 -28.79
C VAL A 556 -6.03 -25.67 -29.60
N LEU A 557 -6.98 -26.32 -28.93
CA LEU A 557 -8.09 -27.00 -29.59
C LEU A 557 -8.94 -26.05 -30.44
N SER A 558 -9.22 -24.85 -29.88
CA SER A 558 -9.96 -23.82 -30.63
C SER A 558 -9.15 -23.27 -31.81
N ALA A 559 -7.83 -23.14 -31.69
CA ALA A 559 -6.94 -22.72 -32.78
C ALA A 559 -6.92 -23.76 -33.91
N LEU A 560 -6.76 -25.03 -33.58
CA LEU A 560 -6.81 -26.12 -34.53
C LEU A 560 -8.16 -26.20 -35.26
N TYR A 561 -9.26 -26.07 -34.51
CA TYR A 561 -10.60 -26.02 -35.09
C TYR A 561 -10.79 -24.79 -36.00
N THR A 562 -10.30 -23.66 -35.59
CA THR A 562 -10.32 -22.41 -36.37
C THR A 562 -9.50 -22.56 -37.66
N ALA A 563 -8.32 -23.15 -37.58
CA ALA A 563 -7.49 -23.46 -38.75
C ALA A 563 -8.21 -24.42 -39.72
N TRP A 564 -8.81 -25.47 -39.16
CA TRP A 564 -9.61 -26.41 -39.98
C TRP A 564 -10.78 -25.72 -40.71
N LEU A 565 -11.52 -24.82 -40.03
CA LEU A 565 -12.60 -24.02 -40.65
C LEU A 565 -12.05 -23.07 -41.73
N HIS A 566 -10.83 -22.57 -41.61
CA HIS A 566 -10.19 -21.73 -42.64
C HIS A 566 -9.75 -22.55 -43.84
N ILE A 567 -9.22 -23.77 -43.65
CA ILE A 567 -8.76 -24.65 -44.72
C ILE A 567 -9.95 -25.24 -45.51
N THR A 568 -11.01 -25.71 -44.82
CA THR A 568 -12.13 -26.34 -45.48
C THR A 568 -13.05 -25.38 -46.21
N ALA A 569 -12.94 -24.09 -45.99
CA ALA A 569 -13.71 -23.00 -46.62
C ALA A 569 -15.25 -23.21 -46.68
N ARG A 570 -15.78 -24.22 -45.98
CA ARG A 570 -17.20 -24.58 -46.00
C ARG A 570 -18.02 -23.64 -45.12
N ARG A 571 -19.22 -23.26 -45.60
CA ARG A 571 -20.27 -22.64 -44.79
C ARG A 571 -20.88 -23.74 -43.93
N HIS A 572 -20.41 -23.96 -42.73
CA HIS A 572 -21.05 -24.88 -41.79
C HIS A 572 -22.21 -24.13 -41.10
N GLY A 573 -23.37 -24.79 -41.12
CA GLY A 573 -24.50 -24.33 -40.31
C GLY A 573 -24.15 -24.44 -38.82
N GLU A 574 -24.22 -23.35 -38.11
CA GLU A 574 -23.98 -23.32 -36.67
C GLU A 574 -25.25 -23.70 -35.90
N GLY A 575 -25.15 -24.65 -34.96
CA GLY A 575 -26.18 -24.87 -33.96
C GLY A 575 -26.48 -23.60 -33.13
N ARG A 576 -27.68 -23.49 -32.56
CA ARG A 576 -28.08 -22.29 -31.79
C ARG A 576 -27.11 -21.95 -30.66
N GLY A 577 -26.62 -22.92 -29.89
CA GLY A 577 -25.66 -22.72 -28.80
C GLY A 577 -24.29 -22.23 -29.27
N ALA A 578 -23.71 -22.86 -30.31
CA ALA A 578 -22.45 -22.47 -30.91
C ALA A 578 -22.52 -21.03 -31.48
N ARG A 579 -23.68 -20.66 -32.07
CA ARG A 579 -23.91 -19.30 -32.57
C ARG A 579 -23.97 -18.26 -31.45
N ALA A 580 -24.52 -18.60 -30.29
CA ALA A 580 -24.58 -17.71 -29.12
C ALA A 580 -23.16 -17.44 -28.56
N ILE A 581 -22.34 -18.48 -28.39
CA ILE A 581 -20.96 -18.35 -27.86
C ILE A 581 -20.09 -17.55 -28.83
N THR A 582 -20.14 -17.86 -30.14
CA THR A 582 -19.33 -17.15 -31.13
C THR A 582 -19.79 -15.70 -31.40
N ALA A 583 -21.03 -15.36 -31.03
CA ALA A 583 -21.56 -14.02 -31.21
C ALA A 583 -21.18 -13.02 -30.11
N ALA A 584 -20.84 -13.49 -28.89
CA ALA A 584 -20.61 -12.64 -27.75
C ALA A 584 -19.50 -13.17 -26.81
N PRO A 585 -18.30 -13.52 -27.32
CA PRO A 585 -17.24 -14.10 -26.47
C PRO A 585 -16.70 -13.12 -25.44
N ILE A 586 -16.64 -11.82 -25.74
CA ILE A 586 -16.10 -10.78 -24.82
C ILE A 586 -16.96 -10.65 -23.55
N PRO A 587 -18.29 -10.43 -23.61
CA PRO A 587 -19.08 -10.34 -22.38
C PRO A 587 -19.15 -11.65 -21.60
N LEU A 588 -19.04 -12.82 -22.26
CA LEU A 588 -18.98 -14.12 -21.57
C LEU A 588 -17.70 -14.25 -20.75
N ALA A 589 -16.53 -13.91 -21.31
CA ALA A 589 -15.26 -13.93 -20.59
C ALA A 589 -15.24 -12.90 -19.44
N ALA A 590 -15.74 -11.69 -19.69
CA ALA A 590 -15.81 -10.67 -18.65
C ALA A 590 -16.78 -11.06 -17.52
N GLY A 591 -17.92 -11.65 -17.85
CA GLY A 591 -18.87 -12.16 -16.85
C GLY A 591 -18.28 -13.30 -16.02
N PHE A 592 -17.55 -14.22 -16.65
CA PHE A 592 -16.83 -15.28 -15.96
C PHE A 592 -15.82 -14.69 -14.96
N MET A 593 -15.00 -13.70 -15.36
CA MET A 593 -14.02 -13.08 -14.47
C MET A 593 -14.65 -12.32 -13.33
N VAL A 594 -15.75 -11.59 -13.55
CA VAL A 594 -16.50 -10.91 -12.47
C VAL A 594 -16.99 -11.95 -11.44
N VAL A 595 -17.50 -13.11 -11.90
CA VAL A 595 -17.88 -14.21 -10.99
C VAL A 595 -16.67 -14.74 -10.22
N VAL A 596 -15.51 -14.91 -10.87
CA VAL A 596 -14.27 -15.36 -10.21
C VAL A 596 -13.85 -14.37 -9.10
N PHE A 597 -13.97 -13.05 -9.34
CA PHE A 597 -13.62 -12.05 -8.34
C PHE A 597 -14.54 -12.10 -7.13
N PHE A 598 -15.84 -12.17 -7.35
CA PHE A 598 -16.80 -12.35 -6.25
C PHE A 598 -16.58 -13.64 -5.49
N ALA A 599 -16.39 -14.76 -6.21
CA ALA A 599 -16.11 -16.05 -5.60
C ALA A 599 -14.83 -16.01 -4.74
N SER A 600 -13.78 -15.34 -5.21
CA SER A 600 -12.53 -15.16 -4.45
C SER A 600 -12.77 -14.44 -3.13
N MET A 601 -13.45 -13.29 -3.15
CA MET A 601 -13.74 -12.52 -1.93
C MET A 601 -14.70 -13.26 -0.99
N ILE A 602 -15.76 -13.85 -1.50
CA ILE A 602 -16.72 -14.61 -0.69
C ILE A 602 -16.04 -15.81 -0.03
N THR A 603 -15.18 -16.52 -0.74
CA THR A 603 -14.41 -17.64 -0.17
C THR A 603 -13.46 -17.16 0.92
N GLY A 604 -12.80 -15.98 0.72
CA GLY A 604 -11.98 -15.35 1.75
C GLY A 604 -12.79 -15.09 3.03
N ILE A 605 -13.96 -14.46 2.89
CA ILE A 605 -14.85 -14.15 4.03
C ILE A 605 -15.29 -15.44 4.75
N ILE A 606 -15.71 -16.46 4.00
CA ILE A 606 -16.17 -17.74 4.60
C ILE A 606 -15.05 -18.43 5.38
N ARG A 607 -13.82 -18.42 4.84
CA ARG A 607 -12.66 -19.05 5.49
C ARG A 607 -12.22 -18.33 6.75
N GLN A 608 -12.45 -17.02 6.82
CA GLN A 608 -12.01 -16.20 7.94
C GLN A 608 -13.09 -15.98 9.00
N TYR A 609 -14.36 -16.26 8.70
CA TYR A 609 -15.43 -16.10 9.67
C TYR A 609 -15.18 -17.01 10.91
N PRO A 610 -15.30 -16.49 12.14
CA PRO A 610 -15.83 -15.18 12.57
C PRO A 610 -14.78 -14.04 12.68
N THR A 611 -13.53 -14.28 12.30
CA THR A 611 -12.43 -13.33 12.43
C THR A 611 -12.53 -12.14 11.44
N TYR A 612 -11.41 -11.46 11.23
CA TYR A 612 -11.34 -10.29 10.37
C TYR A 612 -11.53 -10.63 8.88
N SER A 613 -12.37 -9.87 8.20
CA SER A 613 -12.37 -9.71 6.75
C SER A 613 -12.78 -8.28 6.38
N ASN A 614 -12.37 -7.77 5.22
CA ASN A 614 -12.76 -6.43 4.76
C ASN A 614 -14.27 -6.23 4.78
N GLY A 615 -15.03 -7.22 4.31
CA GLY A 615 -16.48 -7.14 4.29
C GLY A 615 -17.10 -7.02 5.68
N LEU A 616 -16.64 -7.84 6.61
CA LEU A 616 -17.13 -7.82 8.00
C LEU A 616 -16.71 -6.53 8.71
N ALA A 617 -15.46 -6.07 8.52
CA ALA A 617 -14.97 -4.82 9.07
C ALA A 617 -15.76 -3.61 8.56
N ASN A 618 -16.06 -3.56 7.26
CA ASN A 618 -16.88 -2.50 6.67
C ASN A 618 -18.32 -2.47 7.24
N ILE A 619 -18.91 -3.63 7.53
CA ILE A 619 -20.24 -3.71 8.16
C ILE A 619 -20.17 -3.27 9.62
N ARG A 620 -19.16 -3.75 10.38
CA ARG A 620 -18.97 -3.38 11.80
C ARG A 620 -18.65 -1.88 11.95
N ALA A 621 -17.95 -1.28 10.99
CA ALA A 621 -17.66 0.15 11.00
C ALA A 621 -18.93 1.03 11.02
N LEU A 622 -20.07 0.56 10.50
CA LEU A 622 -21.35 1.26 10.59
C LEU A 622 -21.88 1.34 12.04
N ALA A 623 -21.39 0.48 12.92
CA ALA A 623 -21.69 0.45 14.36
C ALA A 623 -20.51 0.94 15.23
N GLY A 624 -19.52 1.61 14.62
CA GLY A 624 -18.36 2.14 15.34
C GLY A 624 -17.19 1.18 15.48
N GLY A 625 -17.13 0.11 14.69
CA GLY A 625 -16.00 -0.84 14.69
C GLY A 625 -14.71 -0.22 14.16
N CYS A 626 -13.58 -0.64 14.74
CA CYS A 626 -12.24 -0.13 14.53
C CYS A 626 -11.37 -1.00 13.60
N GLY A 627 -12.02 -1.77 12.74
CA GLY A 627 -11.34 -2.54 11.70
C GLY A 627 -10.51 -3.70 12.25
N LEU A 628 -9.24 -3.76 11.86
CA LEU A 628 -8.33 -4.82 12.30
C LEU A 628 -7.97 -4.68 13.80
N ALA A 629 -8.03 -3.45 14.35
CA ALA A 629 -7.76 -3.20 15.76
C ALA A 629 -8.71 -3.94 16.73
N ASP A 630 -9.92 -4.26 16.29
CA ASP A 630 -10.89 -5.04 17.08
C ASP A 630 -10.61 -6.55 17.04
N ASN A 631 -9.73 -7.01 16.16
CA ASN A 631 -9.50 -8.44 15.93
C ASN A 631 -8.06 -8.85 16.23
N VAL A 632 -7.13 -7.91 16.35
CA VAL A 632 -5.77 -8.18 16.79
C VAL A 632 -5.72 -8.10 18.32
N LEU A 633 -5.28 -9.19 18.93
CA LEU A 633 -5.13 -9.34 20.37
C LEU A 633 -3.68 -9.06 20.77
N VAL A 634 -3.50 -8.27 21.81
CA VAL A 634 -2.21 -7.91 22.41
C VAL A 634 -2.06 -8.64 23.73
N GLU A 635 -0.88 -9.15 24.00
CA GLU A 635 -0.45 -9.62 25.31
C GLU A 635 0.23 -8.45 26.05
N PRO A 636 -0.44 -7.78 27.01
CA PRO A 636 0.09 -6.56 27.63
C PRO A 636 1.35 -6.79 28.46
N ASP A 637 1.43 -7.95 29.12
CA ASP A 637 2.58 -8.39 29.91
C ASP A 637 2.92 -9.84 29.61
N ALA A 638 3.97 -10.06 28.84
CA ALA A 638 4.44 -11.40 28.48
C ALA A 638 5.00 -12.19 29.69
N ASN A 639 5.28 -11.52 30.82
CA ASN A 639 5.72 -12.18 32.06
C ASN A 639 4.56 -12.66 32.93
N ALA A 640 3.33 -12.29 32.59
CA ALA A 640 2.13 -12.82 33.23
C ALA A 640 1.69 -14.14 32.57
N GLY A 641 0.86 -14.88 33.27
CA GLY A 641 0.21 -16.07 32.72
C GLY A 641 1.08 -17.31 32.56
N PHE A 642 2.35 -17.31 33.02
CA PHE A 642 3.14 -18.54 33.06
C PHE A 642 2.46 -19.58 33.93
N LEU A 643 2.40 -20.81 33.39
CA LEU A 643 1.76 -21.92 34.07
C LEU A 643 2.63 -22.44 35.23
N THR A 644 2.02 -22.82 36.32
CA THR A 644 2.71 -23.38 37.48
C THR A 644 3.14 -24.82 37.19
N PRO A 645 4.44 -25.14 37.30
CA PRO A 645 4.88 -26.54 37.18
C PRO A 645 4.35 -27.37 38.35
N MET A 646 3.99 -28.61 38.05
CA MET A 646 3.67 -29.58 39.11
C MET A 646 4.92 -29.91 39.94
N PRO A 647 4.76 -30.19 41.23
CA PRO A 647 5.87 -30.57 42.09
C PRO A 647 6.62 -31.80 41.54
N GLY A 648 7.95 -31.79 41.56
CA GLY A 648 8.80 -32.86 41.12
C GLY A 648 10.28 -32.58 41.45
N ASP A 649 11.12 -33.56 41.35
CA ASP A 649 12.57 -33.42 41.46
C ASP A 649 13.14 -33.25 40.07
N TYR A 650 13.46 -32.04 39.73
CA TYR A 650 13.91 -31.65 38.38
C TYR A 650 15.41 -31.40 38.37
N GLY A 651 16.08 -31.80 37.29
CA GLY A 651 17.51 -31.55 37.11
C GLY A 651 17.92 -30.09 36.99
N PRO A 652 19.15 -29.78 36.53
CA PRO A 652 19.74 -28.43 36.51
C PRO A 652 18.94 -27.41 35.68
N LEU A 653 18.17 -27.86 34.69
CA LEU A 653 17.34 -26.99 33.88
C LEU A 653 16.02 -26.60 34.58
N GLY A 654 15.71 -27.17 35.74
CA GLY A 654 14.45 -27.00 36.44
C GLY A 654 13.27 -27.63 35.69
N ALA A 655 12.05 -27.14 35.97
CA ALA A 655 10.82 -27.69 35.41
C ALA A 655 10.80 -27.69 33.86
N ILE A 656 11.48 -26.74 33.19
CA ILE A 656 11.55 -26.70 31.72
C ILE A 656 12.32 -27.91 31.15
N GLY A 657 13.32 -28.43 31.84
CA GLY A 657 14.07 -29.61 31.42
C GLY A 657 13.39 -30.94 31.80
N GLY A 658 12.47 -30.92 32.79
CA GLY A 658 11.86 -32.12 33.33
C GLY A 658 12.87 -33.02 34.06
N GLU A 659 12.64 -34.34 34.08
CA GLU A 659 13.45 -35.30 34.85
C GLU A 659 14.78 -35.68 34.17
N ASN A 660 14.76 -35.89 32.84
CA ASN A 660 15.92 -36.44 32.10
C ASN A 660 16.11 -35.81 30.73
N PRO A 661 16.47 -34.53 30.64
CA PRO A 661 16.74 -33.88 29.35
C PRO A 661 18.08 -34.41 28.78
N THR A 662 18.12 -34.68 27.48
CA THR A 662 19.35 -35.03 26.76
C THR A 662 19.66 -33.96 25.75
N GLY A 663 20.91 -33.47 25.73
CA GLY A 663 21.41 -32.50 24.75
C GLY A 663 20.90 -31.06 24.89
N PHE A 664 19.93 -30.81 25.75
CA PHE A 664 19.44 -29.44 26.06
C PHE A 664 20.25 -28.80 27.19
N THR A 665 20.56 -27.53 27.01
CA THR A 665 21.26 -26.71 28.03
C THR A 665 20.61 -25.37 28.24
N ALA A 666 20.89 -24.67 29.36
CA ALA A 666 20.42 -23.35 29.67
C ALA A 666 20.98 -22.24 28.73
N ASN A 667 22.01 -22.51 27.94
CA ASN A 667 22.64 -21.63 26.99
C ASN A 667 22.67 -22.20 25.58
N GLY A 668 21.82 -23.17 25.27
CA GLY A 668 21.80 -23.90 24.01
C GLY A 668 21.16 -23.16 22.86
N VAL A 669 21.64 -21.93 22.60
CA VAL A 669 21.30 -21.12 21.44
C VAL A 669 22.56 -20.46 20.86
N PRO A 670 22.61 -20.12 19.58
CA PRO A 670 23.71 -19.35 18.99
C PRO A 670 23.89 -18.00 19.69
N GLU A 671 25.12 -17.50 19.77
CA GLU A 671 25.42 -16.23 20.44
C GLU A 671 24.69 -15.00 19.84
N LYS A 672 24.45 -15.03 18.53
CA LYS A 672 23.83 -13.93 17.77
C LYS A 672 22.38 -14.24 17.39
N ILE A 673 21.59 -14.79 18.29
CA ILE A 673 20.16 -14.98 18.05
C ILE A 673 19.38 -13.73 18.47
N VAL A 674 18.54 -13.25 17.60
CA VAL A 674 17.71 -12.05 17.81
C VAL A 674 16.23 -12.40 17.85
N ALA A 675 15.42 -11.55 18.48
CA ALA A 675 13.99 -11.67 18.37
C ALA A 675 13.52 -11.33 16.95
N GLU A 676 12.44 -11.95 16.52
CA GLU A 676 11.79 -11.76 15.21
C GLU A 676 11.75 -10.29 14.76
N ALA A 677 11.44 -9.42 15.67
CA ALA A 677 11.21 -8.02 15.40
C ALA A 677 12.43 -7.20 15.03
N ILE A 678 13.62 -7.60 15.46
CA ILE A 678 14.83 -6.83 15.24
C ILE A 678 15.37 -7.06 13.84
N ARG A 679 15.23 -8.28 13.32
CA ARG A 679 15.64 -8.63 11.96
C ARG A 679 14.87 -7.91 10.85
N VAL A 680 13.69 -7.41 11.18
CA VAL A 680 12.76 -6.83 10.22
C VAL A 680 13.03 -5.34 9.95
N ASN A 681 13.96 -4.72 10.67
CA ASN A 681 13.99 -3.25 10.74
C ASN A 681 15.11 -2.57 10.03
N ASN A 682 16.04 -3.27 9.40
CA ASN A 682 17.12 -2.48 8.87
C ASN A 682 17.57 -2.83 7.46
N PRO A 683 17.22 -1.97 6.52
CA PRO A 683 17.91 -1.85 5.26
C PRO A 683 18.83 -0.60 5.20
N THR A 684 19.14 0.08 6.31
CA THR A 684 20.04 1.24 6.21
C THR A 684 21.47 0.75 6.12
N PRO A 685 22.16 0.84 4.94
CA PRO A 685 23.55 0.47 4.84
C PRO A 685 24.39 1.41 5.71
N GLY A 686 25.24 0.86 6.56
CA GLY A 686 26.21 1.61 7.35
C GLY A 686 25.86 1.77 8.82
N ILE A 687 24.65 1.39 9.25
CA ILE A 687 24.34 1.19 10.65
C ILE A 687 23.95 -0.28 10.78
N ASP A 688 24.83 -1.06 11.35
CA ASP A 688 24.53 -2.41 11.82
C ASP A 688 23.60 -2.25 13.02
N HIS A 689 22.30 -2.05 12.76
CA HIS A 689 21.25 -2.12 13.76
C HIS A 689 20.91 -3.56 14.13
N ASP A 690 21.80 -4.48 13.90
CA ASP A 690 21.85 -5.74 14.57
C ASP A 690 22.03 -5.44 16.05
N TRP A 691 20.89 -5.32 16.76
CA TRP A 691 20.81 -5.39 18.21
C TRP A 691 22.07 -4.88 18.96
N GLU A 692 22.07 -3.65 19.41
CA GLU A 692 23.08 -3.09 20.31
C GLU A 692 22.88 -3.50 21.78
N GLY A 693 21.98 -4.45 22.05
CA GLY A 693 21.88 -5.08 23.35
C GLY A 693 23.02 -6.09 23.58
N PRO A 694 23.36 -6.40 24.80
CA PRO A 694 24.32 -7.45 25.09
C PRO A 694 23.80 -8.77 24.54
N PHE A 695 24.56 -9.45 23.67
CA PHE A 695 24.25 -10.81 23.23
C PHE A 695 24.20 -11.80 24.40
N LYS A 696 24.77 -11.44 25.53
CA LYS A 696 24.75 -12.19 26.79
C LYS A 696 24.38 -11.28 27.97
N LEU A 697 23.54 -11.77 28.82
CA LEU A 697 23.21 -11.12 30.08
C LEU A 697 24.45 -11.03 30.96
N SER A 698 24.63 -9.85 31.61
CA SER A 698 25.71 -9.64 32.59
C SER A 698 25.57 -10.54 33.83
N LYS A 699 24.36 -10.86 34.23
CA LYS A 699 24.02 -11.80 35.30
C LYS A 699 23.20 -12.97 34.74
N PRO A 700 23.51 -14.19 35.19
CA PRO A 700 22.73 -15.37 34.78
C PRO A 700 21.26 -15.23 35.22
N GLY A 701 20.36 -15.74 34.38
CA GLY A 701 18.94 -15.91 34.66
C GLY A 701 18.67 -17.05 35.67
N VAL A 702 17.40 -17.35 35.88
CA VAL A 702 16.88 -18.26 36.93
C VAL A 702 17.48 -19.67 36.86
N ASN A 703 17.76 -20.22 35.67
CA ASN A 703 18.37 -21.54 35.49
C ASN A 703 19.84 -21.50 34.98
N GLY A 704 20.51 -20.35 35.14
CA GLY A 704 21.87 -20.15 34.70
C GLY A 704 22.02 -19.70 33.26
N SER A 705 20.94 -19.45 32.54
CA SER A 705 20.96 -18.91 31.18
C SER A 705 21.49 -17.49 31.16
N ARG A 706 22.37 -17.20 30.19
CA ARG A 706 22.85 -15.83 29.90
C ARG A 706 22.23 -15.26 28.62
N ILE A 707 21.21 -15.90 28.09
CA ILE A 707 20.55 -15.51 26.83
C ILE A 707 19.49 -14.44 27.09
N PRO A 708 19.53 -13.29 26.40
CA PRO A 708 18.44 -12.32 26.41
C PRO A 708 17.17 -12.93 25.83
N LEU A 709 16.04 -12.70 26.47
CA LEU A 709 14.76 -13.20 26.01
C LEU A 709 13.96 -12.08 25.30
N PRO A 710 13.15 -12.40 24.28
CA PRO A 710 12.30 -11.44 23.56
C PRO A 710 11.11 -10.99 24.42
N TYR A 711 10.33 -10.03 23.89
CA TYR A 711 9.06 -9.54 24.47
C TYR A 711 9.17 -9.03 25.92
N LYS A 712 10.35 -8.54 26.32
CA LYS A 712 10.65 -8.13 27.71
C LYS A 712 10.45 -9.27 28.73
N LEU A 713 10.56 -10.53 28.32
CA LEU A 713 10.57 -11.63 29.26
C LEU A 713 11.73 -11.49 30.26
N ASP A 714 11.41 -11.60 31.53
CA ASP A 714 12.38 -11.45 32.63
C ASP A 714 13.21 -12.73 32.82
N PRO A 715 14.50 -12.74 32.45
CA PRO A 715 15.32 -13.94 32.55
C PRO A 715 15.55 -14.38 34.01
N THR A 716 15.29 -13.50 35.01
CA THR A 716 15.37 -13.91 36.43
C THR A 716 14.18 -14.77 36.88
N ARG A 717 13.14 -14.81 36.09
CA ARG A 717 11.87 -15.55 36.35
C ARG A 717 11.61 -16.63 35.31
N VAL A 718 12.02 -16.40 34.08
CA VAL A 718 11.71 -17.26 32.92
C VAL A 718 12.95 -18.07 32.55
N PRO A 719 12.97 -19.38 32.84
CA PRO A 719 14.05 -20.26 32.40
C PRO A 719 13.94 -20.53 30.89
N MET A 720 15.05 -20.88 30.25
CA MET A 720 15.07 -21.41 28.91
C MET A 720 15.89 -22.68 28.79
N ALA A 721 15.60 -23.50 27.80
CA ALA A 721 16.39 -24.67 27.42
C ALA A 721 16.52 -24.72 25.89
N GLY A 722 17.74 -24.98 25.39
CA GLY A 722 18.00 -25.08 23.97
C GLY A 722 18.97 -26.22 23.64
N SER A 723 18.90 -26.72 22.39
CA SER A 723 19.66 -27.86 21.88
C SER A 723 20.94 -27.47 21.14
N TYR A 724 21.18 -26.18 20.87
CA TYR A 724 22.34 -25.75 20.10
C TYR A 724 23.67 -26.02 20.80
N VAL A 725 24.63 -26.56 20.01
CA VAL A 725 26.01 -26.76 20.45
C VAL A 725 26.94 -26.32 19.32
N ASP A 726 27.83 -25.38 19.59
CA ASP A 726 28.74 -24.76 18.60
C ASP A 726 29.86 -25.72 18.12
N THR A 727 30.21 -26.74 18.92
CA THR A 727 31.21 -27.74 18.59
C THR A 727 30.73 -28.93 17.79
N GLY A 728 29.42 -29.03 17.54
CA GLY A 728 28.75 -30.09 16.76
C GLY A 728 27.40 -30.46 17.35
N GLN A 729 26.37 -30.47 16.52
CA GLN A 729 25.01 -30.86 16.95
C GLN A 729 24.93 -32.33 17.32
N GLN A 730 24.05 -32.62 18.27
CA GLN A 730 23.69 -33.94 18.72
C GLN A 730 22.19 -34.13 18.76
N GLN A 731 21.73 -35.37 18.65
CA GLN A 731 20.31 -35.64 18.87
C GLN A 731 19.91 -35.30 20.30
N SER A 732 18.88 -34.50 20.44
CA SER A 732 18.50 -33.94 21.72
C SER A 732 16.99 -34.16 21.97
N LEU A 733 16.65 -34.51 23.23
CA LEU A 733 15.27 -34.72 23.65
C LEU A 733 14.99 -33.98 24.96
N LEU A 734 13.89 -33.28 25.01
CA LEU A 734 13.37 -32.61 26.20
C LEU A 734 11.92 -32.96 26.37
N THR A 735 11.56 -33.44 27.57
CA THR A 735 10.17 -33.54 28.03
C THR A 735 10.07 -32.75 29.32
N SER A 736 9.41 -31.60 29.27
CA SER A 736 9.32 -30.74 30.45
C SER A 736 8.46 -31.34 31.56
N ALA A 737 8.51 -30.74 32.75
CA ALA A 737 7.53 -30.99 33.77
C ALA A 737 6.09 -30.79 33.25
N TRP A 738 5.11 -31.39 33.89
CA TRP A 738 3.72 -31.03 33.71
C TRP A 738 3.43 -29.67 34.32
N TYR A 739 2.73 -28.82 33.61
CA TYR A 739 2.26 -27.51 34.05
C TYR A 739 0.74 -27.55 34.21
N VAL A 740 0.23 -26.98 35.31
CA VAL A 740 -1.20 -26.94 35.58
C VAL A 740 -1.90 -26.04 34.55
N LEU A 741 -2.85 -26.60 33.82
CA LEU A 741 -3.63 -25.89 32.83
C LEU A 741 -4.92 -25.35 33.49
N PRO A 742 -5.12 -24.00 33.53
CA PRO A 742 -6.35 -23.43 34.09
C PRO A 742 -7.56 -23.81 33.23
N PRO A 743 -8.80 -23.74 33.71
CA PRO A 743 -10.01 -23.93 32.93
C PRO A 743 -10.02 -23.01 31.71
N ASN A 744 -10.67 -23.45 30.62
CA ASN A 744 -10.77 -22.62 29.42
C ASN A 744 -11.66 -21.40 29.66
N ASP A 745 -11.21 -20.23 29.23
CA ASP A 745 -11.83 -18.92 29.43
C ASP A 745 -11.76 -18.15 28.11
N GLU A 746 -12.79 -17.36 27.80
CA GLU A 746 -12.86 -16.57 26.56
C GLU A 746 -11.72 -15.56 26.45
N GLY A 747 -11.25 -14.99 27.57
CA GLY A 747 -10.10 -14.05 27.58
C GLY A 747 -8.74 -14.73 27.41
N ARG A 748 -8.65 -16.07 27.40
CA ARG A 748 -7.42 -16.86 27.41
C ARG A 748 -7.46 -18.00 26.39
N PRO A 749 -7.62 -17.71 25.10
CA PRO A 749 -7.84 -18.72 24.06
C PRO A 749 -6.59 -19.50 23.64
N LEU A 750 -5.41 -19.10 24.10
CA LEU A 750 -4.11 -19.66 23.67
C LEU A 750 -3.29 -20.21 24.83
N VAL A 751 -2.55 -21.28 24.56
CA VAL A 751 -1.28 -21.57 25.23
C VAL A 751 -0.15 -21.09 24.33
N VAL A 752 0.83 -20.39 24.89
CA VAL A 752 1.96 -19.81 24.15
C VAL A 752 3.26 -20.35 24.71
N VAL A 753 4.17 -20.73 23.82
CA VAL A 753 5.55 -21.09 24.15
C VAL A 753 6.46 -20.17 23.32
N THR A 754 7.29 -19.38 24.00
CA THR A 754 8.32 -18.59 23.29
C THR A 754 9.46 -19.52 22.92
N ALA A 755 9.79 -19.59 21.64
CA ALA A 755 10.76 -20.54 21.11
C ALA A 755 11.64 -19.91 20.03
N ALA A 756 12.80 -20.54 19.77
CA ALA A 756 13.72 -20.16 18.70
C ALA A 756 14.26 -21.42 18.01
N GLY A 757 14.85 -21.24 16.84
CA GLY A 757 15.39 -22.35 16.04
C GLY A 757 14.50 -22.74 14.85
N THR A 758 14.84 -23.84 14.19
CA THR A 758 14.11 -24.35 13.02
C THR A 758 13.06 -25.35 13.51
N ILE A 759 11.80 -24.92 13.62
CA ILE A 759 10.71 -25.67 14.25
C ILE A 759 9.70 -26.10 13.21
N ALA A 760 9.26 -27.36 13.28
CA ALA A 760 8.19 -27.89 12.46
C ALA A 760 6.83 -27.30 12.89
N GLY A 761 6.05 -26.83 11.95
CA GLY A 761 4.75 -26.24 12.23
C GLY A 761 4.04 -25.74 11.00
N ASN A 762 2.90 -25.08 11.20
CA ASN A 762 2.20 -24.42 10.12
C ASN A 762 2.74 -23.00 9.93
N SER A 763 3.15 -22.70 8.69
CA SER A 763 3.67 -21.38 8.32
C SER A 763 2.56 -20.33 8.16
N VAL A 764 2.95 -19.07 7.95
CA VAL A 764 2.05 -17.95 7.59
C VAL A 764 1.20 -18.22 6.35
N LEU A 765 1.66 -19.09 5.45
CA LEU A 765 0.92 -19.49 4.25
C LEU A 765 -0.04 -20.66 4.50
N ASN A 766 -0.17 -21.07 5.77
CA ASN A 766 -0.94 -22.24 6.18
C ASN A 766 -0.45 -23.54 5.48
N SER A 767 0.85 -23.61 5.23
CA SER A 767 1.55 -24.76 4.73
C SER A 767 2.45 -25.32 5.82
N PHE A 768 2.61 -26.65 5.86
CA PHE A 768 3.53 -27.31 6.78
C PHE A 768 4.96 -26.89 6.44
N THR A 769 5.73 -26.56 7.47
CA THR A 769 7.17 -26.28 7.39
C THR A 769 7.90 -27.37 8.17
N ASP A 770 8.88 -28.01 7.51
CA ASP A 770 9.74 -28.98 8.16
C ASP A 770 10.69 -28.31 9.16
N GLY A 771 11.03 -29.03 10.23
CA GLY A 771 11.92 -28.56 11.26
C GLY A 771 12.00 -29.55 12.42
N GLN A 772 12.60 -29.11 13.51
CA GLN A 772 12.65 -29.88 14.74
C GLN A 772 11.30 -29.88 15.45
N THR A 773 10.99 -30.93 16.19
CA THR A 773 9.69 -31.08 16.84
C THR A 773 9.60 -30.20 18.10
N VAL A 774 8.56 -29.38 18.21
CA VAL A 774 8.10 -28.79 19.48
C VAL A 774 6.59 -28.94 19.55
N GLU A 775 6.14 -29.80 20.43
CA GLU A 775 4.71 -30.12 20.61
C GLU A 775 4.28 -29.82 22.03
N LEU A 776 3.04 -29.47 22.20
CA LEU A 776 2.38 -29.38 23.51
C LEU A 776 1.62 -30.66 23.77
N GLU A 777 2.10 -31.47 24.73
CA GLU A 777 1.40 -32.67 25.18
C GLU A 777 0.46 -32.31 26.32
N TYR A 778 -0.79 -32.76 26.24
CA TYR A 778 -1.81 -32.54 27.28
C TYR A 778 -2.11 -33.80 28.08
N GLY A 779 -2.35 -33.60 29.38
CA GLY A 779 -2.62 -34.64 30.32
C GLY A 779 -4.01 -34.57 30.94
N ARG A 780 -4.55 -35.73 31.25
CA ARG A 780 -5.84 -35.92 31.90
C ARG A 780 -5.66 -36.65 33.23
N PRO A 781 -6.52 -36.42 34.25
CA PRO A 781 -6.53 -37.23 35.47
C PRO A 781 -6.79 -38.72 35.14
N GLY A 782 -5.93 -39.60 35.62
CA GLY A 782 -6.07 -41.04 35.49
C GLY A 782 -6.11 -41.71 36.89
N PRO A 783 -6.33 -43.03 36.96
CA PRO A 783 -6.41 -43.77 38.23
C PRO A 783 -5.16 -43.65 39.13
N ASP A 784 -4.00 -43.60 38.50
CA ASP A 784 -2.69 -43.55 39.21
C ASP A 784 -1.98 -42.20 39.07
N GLY A 785 -2.71 -41.13 38.74
CA GLY A 785 -2.16 -39.76 38.50
C GLY A 785 -2.49 -39.23 37.14
N LEU A 786 -1.63 -38.33 36.62
CA LEU A 786 -1.80 -37.70 35.34
C LEU A 786 -1.34 -38.60 34.16
N VAL A 787 -2.16 -38.77 33.16
CA VAL A 787 -1.88 -39.59 31.98
C VAL A 787 -1.82 -38.70 30.76
N ALA A 788 -0.74 -38.87 29.96
CA ALA A 788 -0.60 -38.22 28.64
C ALA A 788 -1.76 -38.67 27.71
N ALA A 789 -2.49 -37.73 27.13
CA ALA A 789 -3.71 -38.04 26.38
C ALA A 789 -3.62 -37.61 24.91
N GLY A 790 -2.59 -36.87 24.52
CA GLY A 790 -2.34 -36.48 23.14
C GLY A 790 -1.43 -35.27 23.04
N ARG A 791 -1.14 -34.86 21.81
CA ARG A 791 -0.25 -33.75 21.49
C ARG A 791 -0.88 -32.79 20.49
N VAL A 792 -0.48 -31.53 20.58
CA VAL A 792 -0.88 -30.45 19.67
C VAL A 792 0.39 -29.87 19.04
N MET A 793 0.37 -29.75 17.72
CA MET A 793 1.42 -29.08 16.95
C MET A 793 1.22 -27.57 16.97
N PRO A 794 2.28 -26.75 17.02
CA PRO A 794 2.15 -25.29 17.05
C PRO A 794 1.75 -24.68 15.69
N TYR A 795 1.12 -23.52 15.75
CA TYR A 795 1.21 -22.55 14.67
C TYR A 795 2.50 -21.74 14.87
N ASP A 796 3.38 -21.81 13.87
CA ASP A 796 4.66 -21.10 13.83
C ASP A 796 4.67 -20.15 12.65
N LEU A 797 4.73 -18.84 12.90
CA LEU A 797 4.74 -17.81 11.85
C LEU A 797 6.16 -17.48 11.36
N GLY A 798 7.18 -18.06 12.00
CA GLY A 798 8.55 -17.69 11.69
C GLY A 798 8.91 -16.26 12.12
N PRO A 799 9.97 -15.67 11.55
CA PRO A 799 10.97 -16.34 10.73
C PRO A 799 11.93 -17.20 11.58
N ALA A 800 12.21 -18.41 11.12
CA ALA A 800 13.25 -19.21 11.72
C ALA A 800 14.64 -18.61 11.36
N PRO A 801 15.66 -18.70 12.23
CA PRO A 801 15.66 -19.31 13.58
C PRO A 801 15.33 -18.32 14.72
N SER A 802 14.84 -17.11 14.46
CA SER A 802 14.61 -16.06 15.45
C SER A 802 13.68 -16.49 16.60
N TRP A 803 13.79 -15.79 17.75
CA TRP A 803 12.83 -15.92 18.83
C TRP A 803 11.45 -15.48 18.44
N ARG A 804 10.42 -16.31 18.69
CA ARG A 804 9.04 -16.05 18.38
C ARG A 804 8.08 -16.84 19.27
N ASN A 805 6.79 -16.51 19.23
CA ASN A 805 5.77 -17.19 20.02
C ASN A 805 5.11 -18.30 19.19
N LEU A 806 5.31 -19.54 19.58
CA LEU A 806 4.52 -20.68 19.13
C LEU A 806 3.13 -20.63 19.75
N ARG A 807 2.11 -20.86 18.94
CA ARG A 807 0.71 -20.69 19.29
C ARG A 807 -0.01 -22.04 19.30
N PHE A 808 -0.62 -22.39 20.44
CA PHE A 808 -1.39 -23.60 20.63
C PHE A 808 -2.81 -23.22 21.04
N PRO A 809 -3.79 -23.20 20.09
CA PRO A 809 -5.17 -22.84 20.40
C PRO A 809 -5.78 -23.78 21.44
N ARG A 810 -6.40 -23.24 22.44
CA ARG A 810 -7.08 -24.03 23.50
C ARG A 810 -8.26 -24.83 22.96
N SER A 811 -8.82 -24.44 21.82
CA SER A 811 -9.83 -25.21 21.09
C SER A 811 -9.32 -26.57 20.57
N GLN A 812 -8.01 -26.75 20.44
CA GLN A 812 -7.38 -28.01 20.03
C GLN A 812 -7.01 -28.90 21.24
N ILE A 813 -7.14 -28.38 22.46
CA ILE A 813 -6.90 -29.10 23.70
C ILE A 813 -8.26 -29.51 24.27
N PRO A 814 -8.50 -30.78 24.54
CA PRO A 814 -9.76 -31.24 25.14
C PRO A 814 -10.08 -30.55 26.47
N ALA A 815 -11.36 -30.23 26.71
CA ALA A 815 -11.79 -29.49 27.88
C ALA A 815 -11.52 -30.20 29.21
N ASP A 816 -11.32 -31.51 29.19
CA ASP A 816 -11.00 -32.35 30.36
C ASP A 816 -9.49 -32.47 30.63
N ALA A 817 -8.65 -31.84 29.80
CA ALA A 817 -7.21 -31.74 30.04
C ALA A 817 -6.95 -30.75 31.18
N THR A 818 -6.17 -31.18 32.20
CA THR A 818 -5.86 -30.41 33.40
C THR A 818 -4.38 -29.99 33.47
N ALA A 819 -3.56 -30.50 32.58
CA ALA A 819 -2.14 -30.16 32.52
C ALA A 819 -1.62 -30.21 31.09
N VAL A 820 -0.51 -29.50 30.87
CA VAL A 820 0.24 -29.51 29.62
C VAL A 820 1.75 -29.62 29.90
N ARG A 821 2.51 -30.18 28.96
CA ARG A 821 3.98 -30.14 28.98
C ARG A 821 4.55 -29.96 27.58
N ILE A 822 5.77 -29.47 27.49
CA ILE A 822 6.49 -29.33 26.23
C ILE A 822 7.25 -30.61 25.93
N VAL A 823 7.13 -31.10 24.71
CA VAL A 823 7.97 -32.16 24.15
C VAL A 823 8.74 -31.55 22.99
N ALA A 824 10.05 -31.42 23.14
CA ALA A 824 10.92 -30.89 22.09
C ALA A 824 11.95 -31.96 21.72
N GLU A 825 12.09 -32.21 20.42
CA GLU A 825 12.98 -33.22 19.88
C GLU A 825 13.77 -32.62 18.71
N ASP A 826 15.08 -32.61 18.84
CA ASP A 826 16.03 -32.21 17.82
C ASP A 826 16.75 -33.46 17.29
N LYS A 827 16.43 -33.85 16.07
CA LYS A 827 16.98 -35.05 15.39
C LYS A 827 18.11 -34.71 14.45
N SER A 828 18.35 -33.41 14.18
CA SER A 828 19.35 -32.99 13.21
C SER A 828 20.75 -32.97 13.79
N LEU A 829 21.70 -33.21 12.91
CA LEU A 829 23.14 -33.03 13.21
C LEU A 829 23.70 -31.79 12.49
N SER A 830 22.83 -31.01 11.85
CA SER A 830 23.20 -29.76 11.16
C SER A 830 23.28 -28.59 12.14
N LEU A 831 24.35 -27.79 12.06
CA LEU A 831 24.50 -26.58 12.89
C LEU A 831 23.39 -25.53 12.71
N GLY A 832 22.67 -25.57 11.60
CA GLY A 832 21.56 -24.69 11.33
C GLY A 832 20.23 -25.13 11.96
N ASP A 833 20.14 -26.38 12.38
CA ASP A 833 18.93 -27.01 12.90
C ASP A 833 19.06 -27.27 14.39
N TRP A 834 18.33 -26.49 15.16
CA TRP A 834 18.29 -26.54 16.62
C TRP A 834 16.98 -25.98 17.12
N VAL A 835 16.68 -26.15 18.40
CA VAL A 835 15.48 -25.60 19.01
C VAL A 835 15.74 -25.11 20.43
N ALA A 836 15.13 -24.01 20.81
CA ALA A 836 15.08 -23.53 22.18
C ALA A 836 13.67 -23.15 22.58
N VAL A 837 13.34 -23.35 23.84
CA VAL A 837 11.97 -23.13 24.38
C VAL A 837 12.02 -22.48 25.76
N THR A 838 10.95 -21.72 26.06
CA THR A 838 10.63 -21.24 27.41
C THR A 838 9.40 -21.97 27.96
N PRO A 839 9.06 -21.86 29.26
CA PRO A 839 7.85 -22.47 29.81
C PRO A 839 6.56 -22.02 29.10
N PRO A 840 5.51 -22.86 29.10
CA PRO A 840 4.23 -22.49 28.52
C PRO A 840 3.52 -21.45 29.41
N ARG A 841 2.80 -20.53 28.76
CA ARG A 841 1.96 -19.54 29.41
C ARG A 841 0.58 -19.45 28.77
N VAL A 842 -0.39 -18.99 29.51
CA VAL A 842 -1.76 -18.71 29.08
C VAL A 842 -2.00 -17.22 29.29
N PRO A 843 -1.72 -16.38 28.26
CA PRO A 843 -1.79 -14.94 28.42
C PRO A 843 -3.23 -14.43 28.53
N GLU A 844 -3.42 -13.34 29.27
CA GLU A 844 -4.60 -12.48 29.15
C GLU A 844 -4.42 -11.57 27.95
N LEU A 845 -5.43 -11.52 27.08
CA LEU A 845 -5.35 -10.81 25.81
C LEU A 845 -6.37 -9.67 25.77
N GLN A 846 -5.97 -8.55 25.20
CA GLN A 846 -6.79 -7.38 24.94
C GLN A 846 -6.72 -7.04 23.45
N THR A 847 -7.77 -6.45 22.88
CA THR A 847 -7.70 -5.96 21.50
C THR A 847 -6.72 -4.79 21.38
N VAL A 848 -6.19 -4.56 20.17
CA VAL A 848 -5.37 -3.35 19.91
C VAL A 848 -6.18 -2.09 20.22
N GLN A 849 -7.49 -2.10 19.95
CA GLN A 849 -8.36 -0.96 20.27
C GLN A 849 -8.43 -0.70 21.77
N GLU A 850 -8.47 -1.73 22.60
CA GLU A 850 -8.48 -1.59 24.07
C GLU A 850 -7.10 -1.17 24.60
N TYR A 851 -6.04 -1.72 24.06
CA TYR A 851 -4.67 -1.52 24.54
C TYR A 851 -4.07 -0.17 24.08
N VAL A 852 -4.14 0.16 22.81
CA VAL A 852 -3.58 1.38 22.21
C VAL A 852 -4.58 2.53 22.28
N GLY A 853 -5.86 2.26 22.05
CA GLY A 853 -6.92 3.25 22.02
C GLY A 853 -6.87 4.13 20.75
N SER A 854 -7.58 5.26 20.82
CA SER A 854 -7.74 6.19 19.70
C SER A 854 -7.05 7.54 19.89
N THR A 855 -6.29 7.74 20.97
CA THR A 855 -5.70 9.03 21.34
C THR A 855 -4.17 9.01 21.38
N GLN A 856 -3.58 7.83 21.45
CA GLN A 856 -2.13 7.69 21.46
C GLN A 856 -1.57 7.91 20.04
N PRO A 857 -0.46 8.67 19.88
CA PRO A 857 0.17 8.85 18.59
C PRO A 857 0.82 7.54 18.13
N VAL A 858 0.39 7.07 16.95
CA VAL A 858 0.85 5.82 16.35
C VAL A 858 1.59 6.12 15.06
N LEU A 859 2.80 5.63 14.93
CA LEU A 859 3.50 5.54 13.66
C LEU A 859 2.92 4.35 12.90
N MET A 860 2.03 4.62 11.98
CA MET A 860 1.41 3.61 11.13
C MET A 860 2.16 3.52 9.80
N ASP A 861 2.68 2.35 9.47
CA ASP A 861 3.19 2.10 8.13
C ASP A 861 2.03 2.28 7.12
N TRP A 862 2.32 2.75 5.92
CA TRP A 862 1.22 3.14 5.01
C TRP A 862 0.27 1.99 4.67
N ALA A 863 0.79 0.77 4.52
CA ALA A 863 -0.03 -0.39 4.14
C ALA A 863 -1.14 -0.73 5.15
N VAL A 864 -0.97 -0.37 6.42
CA VAL A 864 -1.95 -0.66 7.47
C VAL A 864 -2.99 0.45 7.68
N GLY A 865 -2.74 1.67 7.19
CA GLY A 865 -3.52 2.86 7.55
C GLY A 865 -5.03 2.72 7.35
N LEU A 866 -5.48 2.04 6.30
CA LEU A 866 -6.91 1.83 6.06
C LEU A 866 -7.53 0.75 6.96
N ALA A 867 -6.70 -0.16 7.48
CA ALA A 867 -7.15 -1.26 8.34
C ALA A 867 -7.30 -0.85 9.82
N PHE A 868 -6.68 0.26 10.22
CA PHE A 868 -6.69 0.80 11.59
C PHE A 868 -7.30 2.21 11.63
N PRO A 869 -8.59 2.36 11.34
CA PRO A 869 -9.22 3.68 11.20
C PRO A 869 -9.32 4.47 12.50
N CYS A 870 -9.34 3.80 13.66
CA CYS A 870 -9.53 4.45 14.96
C CYS A 870 -8.23 4.93 15.60
N GLN A 871 -7.09 4.34 15.28
CA GLN A 871 -5.80 4.72 15.86
C GLN A 871 -5.37 6.08 15.31
N GLN A 872 -4.90 6.95 16.19
CA GLN A 872 -4.45 8.29 15.80
C GLN A 872 -3.07 8.19 15.11
N PRO A 873 -2.92 8.64 13.86
CA PRO A 873 -1.60 8.75 13.26
C PRO A 873 -0.76 9.77 14.01
N MET A 874 0.55 9.55 14.07
CA MET A 874 1.51 10.52 14.55
C MET A 874 1.36 11.81 13.76
N LEU A 875 1.11 12.93 14.44
CA LEU A 875 0.91 14.24 13.83
C LEU A 875 2.25 14.98 13.69
N HIS A 876 2.28 15.92 12.78
CA HIS A 876 3.37 16.90 12.67
C HIS A 876 2.82 18.28 12.33
N SER A 877 3.46 19.31 12.85
CA SER A 877 3.16 20.70 12.50
C SER A 877 4.43 21.54 12.55
N ASN A 878 4.49 22.55 11.67
CA ASN A 878 5.63 23.47 11.59
C ASN A 878 7.00 22.78 11.52
N GLY A 879 7.05 21.59 10.93
CA GLY A 879 8.26 20.78 10.79
C GLY A 879 8.66 19.98 12.03
N VAL A 880 7.82 19.94 13.06
CA VAL A 880 8.02 19.12 14.26
C VAL A 880 7.00 18.01 14.31
N THR A 881 7.43 16.78 14.62
CA THR A 881 6.57 15.62 14.75
C THR A 881 6.29 15.28 16.19
N GLN A 882 5.13 14.72 16.46
CA GLN A 882 4.86 14.07 17.75
C GLN A 882 5.81 12.88 17.93
N VAL A 883 6.18 12.61 19.17
CA VAL A 883 6.88 11.36 19.53
C VAL A 883 5.85 10.23 19.51
N PRO A 884 6.00 9.24 18.64
CA PRO A 884 5.05 8.12 18.59
C PRO A 884 5.19 7.25 19.85
N ARG A 885 4.07 6.73 20.33
CA ARG A 885 4.03 5.77 21.44
C ARG A 885 4.00 4.33 20.95
N TYR A 886 3.45 4.12 19.77
CA TYR A 886 3.35 2.80 19.15
C TYR A 886 3.70 2.89 17.67
N ARG A 887 4.10 1.74 17.11
CA ARG A 887 4.18 1.53 15.67
C ARG A 887 3.37 0.31 15.29
N ILE A 888 2.63 0.40 14.19
CA ILE A 888 1.90 -0.71 13.57
C ILE A 888 2.49 -0.96 12.19
N THR A 889 2.98 -2.19 11.97
CA THR A 889 3.52 -2.62 10.69
C THR A 889 2.62 -3.67 10.04
N PRO A 890 2.58 -3.79 8.71
CA PRO A 890 1.86 -4.86 8.02
C PRO A 890 2.56 -6.22 8.18
N ASP A 891 1.96 -7.26 7.59
CA ASP A 891 2.58 -8.58 7.47
C ASP A 891 3.96 -8.51 6.75
N TYR A 892 4.74 -9.57 6.90
CA TYR A 892 6.12 -9.61 6.39
C TYR A 892 6.24 -9.27 4.90
N LEU A 893 5.30 -9.73 4.06
CA LEU A 893 5.38 -9.48 2.61
C LEU A 893 5.08 -8.03 2.26
N ALA A 894 4.04 -7.46 2.84
CA ALA A 894 3.70 -6.05 2.62
C ALA A 894 4.77 -5.14 3.23
N LYS A 895 5.30 -5.48 4.41
CA LYS A 895 6.40 -4.74 5.03
C LYS A 895 7.62 -4.69 4.13
N LYS A 896 8.08 -5.83 3.63
CA LYS A 896 9.24 -5.91 2.73
C LYS A 896 9.02 -5.13 1.42
N ASN A 897 7.83 -5.22 0.84
CA ASN A 897 7.55 -4.63 -0.47
C ASN A 897 7.22 -3.13 -0.39
N ASP A 898 6.57 -2.69 0.67
CA ASP A 898 6.08 -1.33 0.82
C ASP A 898 6.96 -0.54 1.81
N THR A 899 6.98 -0.90 3.09
CA THR A 899 7.67 -0.16 4.14
C THR A 899 9.18 -0.12 3.95
N ASP A 900 9.83 -1.27 3.86
CA ASP A 900 11.30 -1.37 3.78
C ASP A 900 11.85 -0.79 2.46
N SER A 901 11.00 -0.74 1.42
CA SER A 901 11.38 -0.20 0.11
C SER A 901 11.13 1.31 -0.03
N TRP A 902 10.16 1.88 0.70
CA TRP A 902 9.66 3.22 0.38
C TRP A 902 9.55 4.18 1.56
N GLU A 903 9.51 3.70 2.81
CA GLU A 903 9.28 4.53 4.00
C GLU A 903 10.54 4.76 4.83
N ASP A 904 11.69 4.23 4.44
CA ASP A 904 12.94 4.36 5.18
C ASP A 904 13.54 5.79 5.14
N GLY A 905 14.55 6.02 5.96
CA GLY A 905 15.21 7.33 6.05
C GLY A 905 15.85 7.78 4.73
N ARG A 906 16.30 6.85 3.86
CA ARG A 906 16.87 7.17 2.52
C ARG A 906 15.83 7.78 1.60
N ASN A 907 14.59 7.36 1.74
CA ASN A 907 13.46 7.90 1.01
C ASN A 907 12.90 9.19 1.67
N GLY A 908 13.52 9.67 2.73
CA GLY A 908 13.08 10.83 3.48
C GLY A 908 11.85 10.56 4.35
N GLY A 909 11.68 9.31 4.81
CA GLY A 909 10.60 8.90 5.69
C GLY A 909 10.95 9.07 7.16
N LEU A 910 9.93 9.28 8.00
CA LEU A 910 10.10 9.44 9.45
C LEU A 910 10.39 8.12 10.18
N LEU A 911 10.13 7.00 9.51
CA LEU A 911 10.25 5.67 10.06
C LEU A 911 11.66 5.38 10.59
N GLY A 912 12.68 5.57 9.75
CA GLY A 912 14.06 5.32 10.12
C GLY A 912 14.55 6.16 11.29
N ILE A 913 13.99 7.36 11.50
CA ILE A 913 14.37 8.26 12.58
C ILE A 913 13.73 7.84 13.89
N SER A 914 12.46 7.51 13.89
CA SER A 914 11.76 7.04 15.10
C SER A 914 12.37 5.75 15.64
N ASP A 915 12.73 4.81 14.77
CA ASP A 915 13.37 3.56 15.17
C ASP A 915 14.80 3.78 15.72
N LEU A 916 15.50 4.84 15.30
CA LEU A 916 16.82 5.20 15.80
C LEU A 916 16.81 5.89 17.17
N LEU A 917 15.81 6.75 17.39
CA LEU A 917 15.77 7.65 18.53
C LEU A 917 14.91 7.14 19.69
N LEU A 918 14.21 6.02 19.49
CA LEU A 918 13.33 5.40 20.46
C LEU A 918 13.66 3.91 20.59
N ARG A 919 13.44 3.36 21.78
CA ARG A 919 13.53 1.90 21.99
C ARG A 919 12.24 1.24 21.53
N ALA A 920 12.29 0.55 20.40
CA ALA A 920 11.19 -0.23 19.89
C ALA A 920 11.10 -1.59 20.60
N ASN A 921 10.04 -1.81 21.36
CA ASN A 921 9.77 -3.09 22.00
C ASN A 921 8.62 -3.78 21.27
N VAL A 922 8.88 -4.94 20.71
CA VAL A 922 7.84 -5.74 20.07
C VAL A 922 6.89 -6.28 21.10
N MET A 923 5.62 -6.07 20.86
CA MET A 923 4.55 -6.65 21.65
C MET A 923 4.16 -8.01 21.07
N ALA A 924 3.92 -8.98 21.93
CA ALA A 924 3.33 -10.26 21.51
C ALA A 924 1.89 -10.02 21.07
N THR A 925 1.57 -10.38 19.84
CA THR A 925 0.25 -10.15 19.25
C THR A 925 -0.25 -11.34 18.44
N TYR A 926 -1.56 -11.46 18.33
CA TYR A 926 -2.23 -12.60 17.71
C TYR A 926 -3.48 -12.13 16.95
N LEU A 927 -3.74 -12.68 15.77
CA LEU A 927 -5.03 -12.46 15.12
C LEU A 927 -6.07 -13.42 15.71
N SER A 928 -7.15 -12.89 16.29
CA SER A 928 -8.20 -13.65 16.94
C SER A 928 -8.77 -14.71 16.00
N ASP A 929 -8.84 -15.96 16.47
CA ASP A 929 -9.37 -17.13 15.76
C ASP A 929 -8.72 -17.45 14.40
N ASP A 930 -7.65 -16.74 14.02
CA ASP A 930 -6.78 -17.06 12.87
C ASP A 930 -5.31 -17.09 13.32
N TRP A 931 -5.03 -17.99 14.27
CA TRP A 931 -3.76 -18.06 15.00
C TRP A 931 -2.55 -18.35 14.12
N GLY A 932 -2.74 -18.91 12.94
CA GLY A 932 -1.71 -19.19 11.94
C GLY A 932 -1.47 -18.02 10.96
N ARG A 933 -2.05 -16.86 11.19
CA ARG A 933 -1.97 -15.72 10.28
C ARG A 933 -0.97 -14.67 10.78
N ASP A 934 -0.08 -14.27 9.88
CA ASP A 934 0.72 -13.06 10.04
C ASP A 934 -0.13 -11.84 9.62
N TRP A 935 -0.53 -11.04 10.59
CA TRP A 935 -1.27 -9.79 10.37
C TRP A 935 -0.34 -8.57 10.32
N GLY A 936 0.88 -8.72 10.80
CA GLY A 936 1.81 -7.65 11.06
C GLY A 936 2.34 -7.63 12.49
N SER A 937 2.79 -6.49 12.97
CA SER A 937 3.29 -6.35 14.32
C SER A 937 2.90 -5.03 14.98
N LEU A 938 2.79 -5.05 16.30
CA LEU A 938 2.67 -3.88 17.16
C LEU A 938 3.97 -3.71 17.95
N ARG A 939 4.50 -2.50 17.95
CA ARG A 939 5.65 -2.12 18.80
C ARG A 939 5.26 -1.00 19.73
N LYS A 940 5.79 -1.07 20.95
CA LYS A 940 5.73 0.02 21.90
C LYS A 940 7.05 0.73 21.91
N PHE A 941 7.04 2.03 21.71
CA PHE A 941 8.21 2.87 21.84
C PHE A 941 8.36 3.32 23.30
N ASP A 942 9.53 3.08 23.84
CA ASP A 942 9.98 3.72 25.06
C ASP A 942 10.99 4.82 24.68
N THR A 943 10.88 5.98 25.28
CA THR A 943 11.91 7.03 25.16
C THR A 943 13.20 6.52 25.80
N ILE A 944 14.33 6.81 25.18
CA ILE A 944 15.64 6.52 25.78
C ILE A 944 15.81 7.38 27.04
N VAL A 945 15.21 8.57 26.99
CA VAL A 945 15.23 9.54 28.07
C VAL A 945 13.83 10.12 28.29
N ASP A 946 13.43 10.29 29.53
CA ASP A 946 12.18 10.96 29.88
C ASP A 946 12.42 12.48 29.92
N ALA A 947 12.25 13.13 28.77
CA ALA A 947 12.42 14.58 28.62
C ALA A 947 11.11 15.27 28.27
N PRO A 948 10.88 16.50 28.69
CA PRO A 948 9.72 17.28 28.29
C PRO A 948 9.76 17.56 26.77
N PRO A 949 8.59 17.74 26.11
CA PRO A 949 8.55 18.16 24.72
C PRO A 949 9.27 19.50 24.53
N ALA A 950 9.86 19.68 23.33
CA ALA A 950 10.45 20.98 22.96
C ALA A 950 9.39 22.07 22.91
N GLU A 951 9.74 23.27 23.42
CA GLU A 951 8.90 24.46 23.29
C GLU A 951 9.06 25.05 21.89
N LEU A 952 7.93 25.38 21.24
CA LEU A 952 7.93 25.95 19.90
C LEU A 952 7.61 27.43 19.93
N GLU A 953 8.51 28.25 19.42
CA GLU A 953 8.24 29.65 19.12
C GLU A 953 7.82 29.82 17.68
N LEU A 954 6.54 30.14 17.45
CA LEU A 954 5.96 30.29 16.11
C LEU A 954 5.96 31.75 15.68
N GLY A 955 6.52 32.01 14.50
CA GLY A 955 6.45 33.30 13.82
C GLY A 955 5.70 33.20 12.50
N SER A 956 5.43 34.34 11.88
CA SER A 956 4.88 34.44 10.54
C SER A 956 5.60 35.48 9.70
N ALA A 957 5.82 35.20 8.43
CA ALA A 957 6.41 36.15 7.49
C ALA A 957 5.61 36.14 6.17
N VAL A 958 5.40 37.35 5.61
CA VAL A 958 4.81 37.50 4.28
C VAL A 958 5.91 37.45 3.23
N ARG A 959 5.82 36.54 2.26
CA ARG A 959 6.82 36.36 1.21
C ARG A 959 6.20 36.36 -0.17
N SER A 960 6.97 36.77 -1.18
CA SER A 960 6.53 36.65 -2.57
C SER A 960 6.65 35.23 -3.10
N GLY A 961 5.87 34.89 -4.12
CA GLY A 961 5.97 33.59 -4.80
C GLY A 961 7.30 33.30 -5.51
N LEU A 962 8.18 34.32 -5.62
CA LEU A 962 9.53 34.23 -6.18
C LEU A 962 10.60 34.02 -5.09
N TRP A 963 10.21 34.01 -3.82
CA TRP A 963 11.13 33.73 -2.73
C TRP A 963 11.62 32.26 -2.81
N LYS A 964 12.92 32.06 -2.74
CA LYS A 964 13.57 30.76 -2.76
C LYS A 964 14.36 30.57 -1.46
N PRO A 965 13.99 29.62 -0.61
CA PRO A 965 14.70 29.33 0.64
C PRO A 965 15.97 28.48 0.44
N GLY A 966 16.36 28.23 -0.79
CA GLY A 966 17.40 27.26 -1.14
C GLY A 966 16.82 25.87 -1.40
N GLU A 967 17.67 24.95 -1.81
CA GLU A 967 17.28 23.55 -2.06
C GLU A 967 17.28 22.75 -0.74
N ILE A 968 16.32 21.86 -0.59
CA ILE A 968 16.37 20.84 0.46
C ILE A 968 17.49 19.86 0.09
N ARG A 969 18.42 19.62 1.03
CA ARG A 969 19.53 18.71 0.80
C ARG A 969 19.06 17.28 0.97
N ILE A 970 19.33 16.46 -0.02
CA ILE A 970 19.03 15.04 -0.04
C ILE A 970 20.29 14.31 -0.44
N LYS A 971 20.52 13.12 0.13
CA LYS A 971 21.57 12.23 -0.34
C LYS A 971 21.03 11.55 -1.61
N ALA A 972 21.70 11.73 -2.75
CA ALA A 972 21.35 11.07 -4.02
C ALA A 972 21.64 9.57 -3.98
#